data_5aa50503605915a652d488b48d56ca06
#
_entry.id   5aa50503605915a652d488b48d56ca06
#
_cell.length_a   1.000
_cell.length_b   1.000
_cell.length_c   1.000
_cell.angle_alpha   90.00
_cell.angle_beta   90.00
_cell.angle_gamma   90.00
#
_symmetry.space_group_name_H-M   'P 1'
#
loop_
_entity.id
_entity.type
_entity.pdbx_description
1 polymer ?
#
loop_
_entity_poly.entity_id
_entity_poly.type
_entity_poly.pdbx_seq_one_letter_code
_entity_poly.pdbx_strand_id
1 'polypeptide(L)'
;MQDKGFKSLKCSEGVVIFTGMRVSASSLKCTSQPVRMRSSRFGLRSGSPVSLTGVSSRVLFPLLLLSSITPGFARAQVAAQPQFQAAPSSTPQILCPVQVIGNRRIPKESVLARTYLQPGDGFDPAAVEQTFDSLWNTSYFDDVRIERVDEPKCIQLLIYVREKPTIRAINYTGLNAVSVSDVLDRFKKEKVQLSVESQYDPTKLKRAEVVIKEMLGEHGHQYAIIRTEVKTIPPASVELTFHIKEGPTVKVGKIAFSGNEAVSSRDLRDAMHFSKPIGIPHSIFLENIFPRTFDASKLDEDAELVRERYRERGYAKANTEEPQTNVRNAGGINPFTLRPSTGKRVDILIPVEEGARYRLGGITFSNNKAFTNTAALRAQFAIKDGDWYNGRVFAKGLDNLKKAYGSQGYINFVGAPTPRFDDTKHLIYLDIDCDEGKKFYISRIEFTGNTLTRDKVIRRELLMEEGQPYNSQMVDLSLLRLNQLNYFDTLKTDQDVETHQNSDAGTVDLLIKLKEKGKNSIGLNGGISGLSGSFIGLNYETNNFLGLGETLSVNANIGDLSRNLSFGFTEPYLRNKPVSLGVQVFDQKFDYNPAKSYAITNGQSANLTNAQNSLLTNYNQSTEGLTISTSTALRKLFRMSGVARVGLTYGLSRSAITTFNDNTRNVFETLAFRAGIAGQNQLNGIITSQVTPSFSFSTLDRAVGPHNGKDLNVAFQFAGVGGNTKYFAPTIAWRQFFPMKGLRVSKEGRNVLGYRVLFNEVTGFGGEVAPPFARVYGGGENDIRGFDIRSASPYTFIPTRVNMNLTNPDGSLVPRDPSNPTLGTNVQIPIPVYRLASIGGDTNFTTNLEYRIPIVSQVTFSFFTDFGLTFNTQPGQLRQSVLGISALNAPLYGCPQLVNGNCIGGTSVNFPLYLKTVPGTNFVPRMSNGAELSFILPIVNAPFRIFYAYNPLRLYKSLPQEFATDPATFKNLFPFQSAPGAAAYTYQQAIQFYGADYVLREPRKTFRFTVATTF
;
A
#
# COMPACT_ATOMS: atom_id res chain seq x y z
N MET A 1 -3.64 2.46 -55.48
CA MET A 1 -2.41 2.48 -56.26
C MET A 1 -1.23 2.44 -55.34
N GLN A 2 -0.49 1.33 -55.42
CA GLN A 2 0.88 1.03 -54.98
C GLN A 2 1.25 1.31 -53.52
N ASP A 3 1.23 0.31 -52.66
CA ASP A 3 2.26 -0.76 -52.47
C ASP A 3 3.69 -0.28 -52.30
N LYS A 4 4.22 -0.34 -51.10
CA LYS A 4 5.63 -0.66 -50.81
C LYS A 4 5.84 -1.22 -49.43
N GLY A 5 6.38 -2.41 -49.41
CA GLY A 5 6.56 -3.37 -48.39
C GLY A 5 7.47 -3.02 -47.21
N PHE A 6 7.18 -3.67 -46.13
CA PHE A 6 8.00 -3.74 -44.95
C PHE A 6 9.07 -4.84 -45.08
N LYS A 7 10.31 -4.49 -44.94
CA LYS A 7 11.40 -5.46 -44.69
C LYS A 7 11.64 -5.52 -43.19
N SER A 8 11.44 -6.69 -42.62
CA SER A 8 11.80 -7.03 -41.25
C SER A 8 13.29 -7.33 -41.13
N LEU A 9 13.95 -6.67 -40.19
CA LEU A 9 15.25 -7.13 -39.69
C LEU A 9 15.02 -7.85 -38.38
N LYS A 10 15.34 -9.14 -38.34
CA LYS A 10 15.42 -9.96 -37.13
C LYS A 10 16.77 -9.73 -36.46
N CYS A 11 16.76 -9.23 -35.23
CA CYS A 11 17.79 -9.54 -34.27
C CYS A 11 17.12 -10.27 -33.10
N SER A 12 17.68 -11.38 -32.71
CA SER A 12 17.21 -12.24 -31.61
C SER A 12 17.42 -11.58 -30.26
N GLU A 13 16.42 -11.79 -29.40
CA GLU A 13 16.33 -11.46 -27.97
C GLU A 13 15.81 -10.05 -27.62
N GLY A 14 14.54 -10.01 -27.19
CA GLY A 14 13.91 -8.87 -26.51
C GLY A 14 12.97 -8.03 -27.37
N VAL A 15 11.80 -8.56 -27.72
CA VAL A 15 10.78 -7.78 -28.45
C VAL A 15 9.93 -6.98 -27.45
N VAL A 16 10.11 -5.67 -27.46
CA VAL A 16 9.09 -4.72 -26.96
C VAL A 16 8.52 -4.02 -28.19
N ILE A 17 7.24 -4.27 -28.45
CA ILE A 17 6.52 -3.61 -29.54
C ILE A 17 6.00 -2.27 -29.03
N PHE A 18 6.55 -1.16 -29.56
CA PHE A 18 5.90 0.14 -29.56
C PHE A 18 5.59 0.53 -31.00
N THR A 19 4.33 0.55 -31.37
CA THR A 19 3.86 1.13 -32.62
C THR A 19 3.57 2.62 -32.44
N GLY A 20 4.27 3.45 -33.23
CA GLY A 20 3.82 4.78 -33.59
C GLY A 20 4.56 5.97 -33.02
N MET A 21 5.81 6.19 -33.40
CA MET A 21 6.38 7.54 -33.52
C MET A 21 7.42 7.57 -34.63
N ARG A 22 7.19 8.44 -35.62
CA ARG A 22 8.18 8.75 -36.64
C ARG A 22 9.30 9.59 -36.03
N VAL A 23 10.51 9.06 -36.03
CA VAL A 23 11.73 9.84 -35.81
C VAL A 23 12.52 9.82 -37.15
N SER A 24 12.81 10.99 -37.65
CA SER A 24 13.66 11.19 -38.80
C SER A 24 15.10 10.76 -38.49
N ALA A 25 15.59 9.78 -39.23
CA ALA A 25 16.95 9.31 -39.11
C ALA A 25 17.91 10.23 -39.88
N SER A 26 18.82 10.86 -39.17
CA SER A 26 20.09 11.34 -39.74
C SER A 26 21.19 10.33 -39.38
N SER A 27 21.85 9.92 -40.45
CA SER A 27 22.91 8.92 -40.53
C SER A 27 23.94 8.89 -39.40
N LEU A 28 24.13 7.73 -38.76
CA LEU A 28 25.35 7.39 -38.05
C LEU A 28 25.96 6.12 -38.66
N LYS A 29 27.17 6.27 -39.22
CA LYS A 29 28.02 5.19 -39.70
C LYS A 29 28.58 4.40 -38.49
N CYS A 30 28.33 3.10 -38.48
CA CYS A 30 29.04 2.16 -37.61
C CYS A 30 30.45 1.89 -38.15
N THR A 31 31.46 2.29 -37.43
CA THR A 31 32.83 1.77 -37.55
C THR A 31 33.14 0.94 -36.33
N SER A 32 33.42 -0.32 -36.58
CA SER A 32 33.89 -1.27 -35.56
C SER A 32 35.38 -1.09 -35.27
N GLN A 33 35.75 -0.81 -34.05
CA GLN A 33 37.09 -1.13 -33.54
C GLN A 33 37.01 -1.69 -32.12
N PRO A 34 37.84 -2.69 -31.78
CA PRO A 34 37.80 -3.38 -30.50
C PRO A 34 38.57 -2.60 -29.44
N VAL A 35 37.92 -2.33 -28.32
CA VAL A 35 38.55 -1.74 -27.14
C VAL A 35 39.14 -2.85 -26.27
N ARG A 36 40.48 -2.87 -26.19
CA ARG A 36 41.23 -3.67 -25.22
C ARG A 36 41.00 -3.11 -23.79
N MET A 37 40.48 -3.92 -22.91
CA MET A 37 40.49 -3.64 -21.48
C MET A 37 41.94 -3.70 -20.94
N ARG A 38 42.42 -2.56 -20.45
CA ARG A 38 43.62 -2.50 -19.58
C ARG A 38 43.15 -2.62 -18.12
N SER A 39 43.55 -3.69 -17.48
CA SER A 39 43.52 -3.84 -16.04
C SER A 39 44.49 -2.89 -15.36
N SER A 40 44.06 -1.94 -14.58
CA SER A 40 44.92 -1.19 -13.64
C SER A 40 44.85 -1.83 -12.28
N ARG A 41 45.94 -2.47 -11.90
CA ARG A 41 46.24 -2.88 -10.53
C ARG A 41 46.49 -1.62 -9.70
N PHE A 42 45.72 -1.41 -8.66
CA PHE A 42 46.09 -0.52 -7.56
C PHE A 42 46.84 -1.31 -6.50
N GLY A 43 48.11 -0.94 -6.32
CA GLY A 43 49.00 -1.49 -5.31
C GLY A 43 48.65 -0.91 -3.93
N LEU A 44 48.49 -1.78 -2.98
CA LEU A 44 48.50 -1.47 -1.57
C LEU A 44 49.92 -1.11 -1.13
N ARG A 45 50.11 0.11 -0.62
CA ARG A 45 51.28 0.46 0.20
C ARG A 45 50.88 0.36 1.67
N SER A 46 51.64 -0.53 2.33
CA SER A 46 51.70 -0.67 3.77
C SER A 46 52.30 0.59 4.43
N GLY A 47 51.66 1.10 5.45
CA GLY A 47 52.22 2.06 6.39
C GLY A 47 51.91 1.62 7.80
N SER A 48 52.97 1.43 8.56
CA SER A 48 53.05 0.88 9.90
C SER A 48 52.53 1.79 11.01
N PRO A 49 52.48 1.32 12.25
CA PRO A 49 51.49 1.64 13.23
C PRO A 49 51.87 2.77 14.18
N VAL A 50 50.90 3.47 14.70
CA VAL A 50 51.05 4.31 15.89
C VAL A 50 50.32 3.68 17.04
N SER A 51 51.07 3.31 18.05
CA SER A 51 50.66 2.86 19.35
C SER A 51 49.99 4.00 20.15
N LEU A 52 48.91 3.72 20.80
CA LEU A 52 48.50 4.41 22.02
C LEU A 52 47.92 3.43 23.01
N THR A 53 48.64 3.34 24.08
CA THR A 53 48.45 2.56 25.29
C THR A 53 47.15 2.87 26.04
N GLY A 54 46.55 1.82 26.59
CA GLY A 54 46.18 1.72 27.95
C GLY A 54 44.78 2.15 28.33
N VAL A 55 43.96 1.21 28.69
CA VAL A 55 43.48 1.03 30.07
C VAL A 55 42.74 -0.32 30.15
N SER A 56 43.23 -1.13 31.06
CA SER A 56 42.71 -2.41 31.49
C SER A 56 41.48 -2.27 32.38
N SER A 57 40.52 -3.15 32.25
CA SER A 57 39.86 -3.74 33.41
C SER A 57 39.26 -5.10 33.08
N ARG A 58 39.82 -6.06 33.80
CA ARG A 58 39.44 -7.46 33.95
C ARG A 58 38.10 -7.59 34.65
N VAL A 59 37.33 -8.62 34.26
CA VAL A 59 36.55 -9.49 35.18
C VAL A 59 36.33 -10.80 34.41
N LEU A 60 37.09 -11.78 34.61
CA LEU A 60 37.06 -13.03 35.31
C LEU A 60 35.77 -13.83 35.23
N PHE A 61 35.91 -14.94 34.51
CA PHE A 61 35.17 -16.20 34.74
C PHE A 61 35.67 -16.83 36.07
N PRO A 62 34.85 -17.61 36.76
CA PRO A 62 35.31 -18.90 37.23
C PRO A 62 34.40 -20.07 36.89
N LEU A 63 35.05 -21.09 36.41
CA LEU A 63 34.72 -22.53 36.47
C LEU A 63 34.98 -23.03 37.91
N LEU A 64 34.06 -23.89 38.43
CA LEU A 64 34.31 -24.87 39.49
C LEU A 64 33.12 -25.82 39.51
N LEU A 65 33.19 -27.08 39.06
CA LEU A 65 33.74 -28.27 39.69
C LEU A 65 33.14 -28.69 41.03
N LEU A 66 32.54 -29.88 40.97
CA LEU A 66 32.39 -30.97 41.94
C LEU A 66 31.80 -30.67 43.32
N SER A 67 30.78 -31.45 43.67
CA SER A 67 30.94 -32.53 44.67
C SER A 67 29.62 -33.31 44.89
N SER A 68 29.77 -34.59 44.79
CA SER A 68 29.05 -35.70 45.37
C SER A 68 28.45 -35.52 46.79
N ILE A 69 27.21 -35.96 47.00
CA ILE A 69 26.77 -36.51 48.28
C ILE A 69 25.64 -37.52 48.00
N THR A 70 25.84 -38.78 48.19
CA THR A 70 24.92 -39.76 48.72
C THR A 70 25.01 -39.68 50.24
N PRO A 71 24.06 -40.03 51.08
CA PRO A 71 23.52 -41.36 51.22
C PRO A 71 22.06 -41.43 51.71
N GLY A 72 21.53 -42.63 51.84
CA GLY A 72 20.44 -42.88 52.74
C GLY A 72 19.66 -44.14 52.44
N PHE A 73 20.16 -45.22 52.95
CA PHE A 73 19.43 -46.50 53.16
C PHE A 73 18.24 -46.33 54.09
N ALA A 74 17.09 -46.90 53.70
CA ALA A 74 16.10 -47.37 54.66
C ALA A 74 15.58 -48.75 54.23
N ARG A 75 15.97 -49.75 55.02
CA ARG A 75 15.41 -51.09 55.04
C ARG A 75 13.98 -51.03 55.64
N ALA A 76 13.06 -51.79 55.04
CA ALA A 76 11.95 -52.39 55.78
C ALA A 76 11.72 -53.81 55.30
N GLN A 77 11.49 -54.67 56.28
CA GLN A 77 11.50 -56.11 56.30
C GLN A 77 10.25 -56.76 55.67
N VAL A 78 10.47 -57.80 54.94
CA VAL A 78 10.07 -59.21 55.04
C VAL A 78 8.65 -59.45 55.63
N ALA A 79 7.78 -60.05 54.83
CA ALA A 79 6.77 -61.02 55.25
C ALA A 79 6.67 -62.13 54.24
N ALA A 80 6.54 -63.33 54.76
CA ALA A 80 6.86 -64.64 54.19
C ALA A 80 5.80 -65.16 53.23
N GLN A 81 6.29 -66.08 52.44
CA GLN A 81 5.81 -67.01 51.45
C GLN A 81 4.46 -67.67 51.67
N PRO A 82 3.86 -68.32 50.56
CA PRO A 82 3.96 -69.75 50.48
C PRO A 82 4.55 -70.27 49.19
N GLN A 83 5.25 -71.39 49.36
CA GLN A 83 5.85 -72.26 48.37
C GLN A 83 4.80 -72.86 47.41
N PHE A 84 5.09 -72.83 46.12
CA PHE A 84 4.59 -73.77 45.12
C PHE A 84 5.74 -74.50 44.48
N GLN A 85 5.56 -75.78 44.37
CA GLN A 85 6.53 -76.79 43.92
C GLN A 85 7.05 -76.53 42.50
N ALA A 86 8.31 -76.73 42.29
CA ALA A 86 9.02 -76.73 41.04
C ALA A 86 8.55 -77.77 40.07
N ALA A 87 8.16 -77.42 38.86
CA ALA A 87 8.17 -78.23 37.66
C ALA A 87 9.57 -78.11 36.98
N PRO A 88 10.01 -79.11 36.19
CA PRO A 88 11.36 -79.28 35.79
C PRO A 88 11.96 -78.12 34.97
N SER A 89 13.14 -77.71 35.30
CA SER A 89 13.94 -76.72 34.59
C SER A 89 14.17 -77.00 33.14
N SER A 90 13.40 -76.29 32.28
CA SER A 90 13.86 -75.98 30.95
C SER A 90 14.93 -74.86 31.10
N THR A 91 16.14 -75.14 30.66
CA THR A 91 17.18 -74.13 30.49
C THR A 91 16.58 -72.91 29.85
N PRO A 92 16.78 -71.70 30.43
CA PRO A 92 16.27 -70.51 29.78
C PRO A 92 16.91 -70.44 28.38
N GLN A 93 16.12 -70.50 27.35
CA GLN A 93 16.57 -70.34 25.98
C GLN A 93 16.94 -68.85 25.80
N ILE A 94 18.25 -68.55 25.85
CA ILE A 94 18.80 -67.22 25.74
C ILE A 94 18.82 -66.83 24.27
N LEU A 95 18.55 -65.55 23.97
CA LEU A 95 18.62 -64.99 22.62
C LEU A 95 20.09 -64.79 22.16
N CYS A 96 20.37 -65.28 20.95
CA CYS A 96 21.53 -64.91 20.17
C CYS A 96 21.43 -63.46 19.68
N PRO A 97 22.55 -62.85 19.20
CA PRO A 97 22.48 -61.54 18.53
C PRO A 97 21.47 -61.53 17.37
N VAL A 98 20.50 -60.64 17.44
CA VAL A 98 19.48 -60.51 16.40
C VAL A 98 20.12 -60.13 15.07
N GLN A 99 19.77 -60.81 14.02
CA GLN A 99 20.25 -60.50 12.66
C GLN A 99 19.17 -59.82 11.86
N VAL A 100 19.55 -58.72 11.18
CA VAL A 100 18.68 -57.96 10.28
C VAL A 100 19.08 -58.30 8.84
N ILE A 101 18.12 -58.72 8.04
CA ILE A 101 18.30 -59.17 6.66
C ILE A 101 17.37 -58.33 5.76
N GLY A 102 17.92 -57.85 4.64
CA GLY A 102 17.14 -57.14 3.63
C GLY A 102 17.17 -55.60 3.77
N ASN A 103 17.76 -55.08 4.85
CA ASN A 103 18.03 -53.66 4.96
C ASN A 103 19.12 -53.23 3.97
N ARG A 104 18.91 -52.15 3.24
CA ARG A 104 19.85 -51.64 2.22
C ARG A 104 20.29 -50.21 2.50
N ARG A 105 19.34 -49.37 2.83
CA ARG A 105 19.55 -47.91 3.09
C ARG A 105 19.49 -47.60 4.58
N ILE A 106 18.61 -48.32 5.28
CA ILE A 106 18.45 -48.14 6.72
C ILE A 106 19.54 -48.93 7.43
N PRO A 107 20.40 -48.32 8.20
CA PRO A 107 21.45 -49.02 8.96
C PRO A 107 20.81 -50.09 9.87
N LYS A 108 21.45 -51.26 9.96
CA LYS A 108 20.97 -52.35 10.84
C LYS A 108 20.82 -51.89 12.29
N GLU A 109 21.69 -50.97 12.74
CA GLU A 109 21.69 -50.38 14.07
C GLU A 109 20.40 -49.61 14.34
N SER A 110 19.81 -48.96 13.30
CA SER A 110 18.56 -48.23 13.42
C SER A 110 17.34 -49.20 13.49
N VAL A 111 17.44 -50.39 12.93
CA VAL A 111 16.45 -51.44 13.08
C VAL A 111 16.55 -52.09 14.45
N LEU A 112 17.78 -52.43 14.87
CA LEU A 112 18.06 -53.00 16.18
C LEU A 112 17.71 -52.08 17.35
N ALA A 113 17.89 -50.76 17.19
CA ALA A 113 17.49 -49.76 18.20
C ALA A 113 15.98 -49.74 18.49
N ARG A 114 15.18 -50.41 17.66
CA ARG A 114 13.72 -50.50 17.82
C ARG A 114 13.26 -51.91 18.19
N THR A 115 14.21 -52.80 18.48
CA THR A 115 13.90 -54.14 18.99
C THR A 115 13.80 -54.08 20.51
N TYR A 116 12.79 -54.71 21.05
CA TYR A 116 12.60 -54.86 22.50
C TYR A 116 13.32 -56.09 23.06
N LEU A 117 14.15 -56.72 22.26
CA LEU A 117 14.87 -57.97 22.55
C LEU A 117 16.37 -57.73 22.44
N GLN A 118 17.10 -57.99 23.50
CA GLN A 118 18.57 -57.88 23.52
C GLN A 118 19.23 -59.25 23.53
N PRO A 119 20.45 -59.35 22.98
CA PRO A 119 21.21 -60.59 23.09
C PRO A 119 21.45 -60.99 24.56
N GLY A 120 21.07 -62.19 24.94
CA GLY A 120 21.16 -62.68 26.30
C GLY A 120 19.85 -62.68 27.09
N ASP A 121 18.81 -62.00 26.58
CA ASP A 121 17.49 -62.06 27.18
C ASP A 121 16.80 -63.43 26.93
N GLY A 122 15.84 -63.80 27.77
CA GLY A 122 14.97 -64.92 27.54
C GLY A 122 14.01 -64.64 26.39
N PHE A 123 13.65 -65.67 25.63
CA PHE A 123 12.69 -65.50 24.51
C PHE A 123 11.29 -65.15 25.03
N ASP A 124 10.81 -63.96 24.67
CA ASP A 124 9.46 -63.45 24.99
C ASP A 124 8.66 -63.17 23.70
N PRO A 125 7.61 -63.94 23.43
CA PRO A 125 6.75 -63.71 22.26
C PRO A 125 6.10 -62.33 22.24
N ALA A 126 5.75 -61.76 23.40
CA ALA A 126 5.16 -60.41 23.49
C ALA A 126 6.17 -59.31 23.06
N ALA A 127 7.44 -59.46 23.43
CA ALA A 127 8.49 -58.56 22.98
C ALA A 127 8.78 -58.68 21.47
N VAL A 128 8.57 -59.88 20.86
CA VAL A 128 8.63 -60.06 19.40
C VAL A 128 7.51 -59.27 18.70
N GLU A 129 6.28 -59.36 19.21
CA GLU A 129 5.14 -58.62 18.68
C GLU A 129 5.32 -57.10 18.81
N GLN A 130 5.77 -56.64 19.98
CA GLN A 130 6.12 -55.22 20.18
C GLN A 130 7.24 -54.75 19.24
N THR A 131 8.21 -55.61 18.96
CA THR A 131 9.28 -55.35 17.99
C THR A 131 8.72 -55.21 16.59
N PHE A 132 7.85 -56.14 16.20
CA PHE A 132 7.17 -56.10 14.92
C PHE A 132 6.35 -54.80 14.78
N ASP A 133 5.51 -54.49 15.76
CA ASP A 133 4.69 -53.26 15.79
C ASP A 133 5.55 -51.99 15.75
N SER A 134 6.62 -51.96 16.53
CA SER A 134 7.57 -50.84 16.53
C SER A 134 8.20 -50.61 15.17
N LEU A 135 8.63 -51.66 14.49
CA LEU A 135 9.22 -51.60 13.15
C LEU A 135 8.17 -51.23 12.10
N TRP A 136 6.97 -51.84 12.16
CA TRP A 136 5.87 -51.59 11.24
C TRP A 136 5.37 -50.12 11.31
N ASN A 137 5.21 -49.61 12.52
CA ASN A 137 4.72 -48.28 12.78
C ASN A 137 5.71 -47.19 12.33
N THR A 138 6.98 -47.53 12.05
CA THR A 138 7.93 -46.58 11.44
C THR A 138 7.50 -46.17 10.03
N SER A 139 6.66 -46.94 9.38
CA SER A 139 6.27 -46.81 7.97
C SER A 139 7.45 -46.92 6.97
N TYR A 140 8.63 -47.32 7.42
CA TYR A 140 9.84 -47.43 6.57
C TYR A 140 9.85 -48.71 5.75
N PHE A 141 9.10 -49.72 6.18
CA PHE A 141 9.14 -51.03 5.60
C PHE A 141 7.83 -51.36 4.88
N ASP A 142 7.93 -52.10 3.78
CA ASP A 142 6.84 -52.64 2.99
C ASP A 142 6.47 -54.03 3.47
N ASP A 143 7.47 -54.72 4.08
CA ASP A 143 7.32 -56.03 4.68
C ASP A 143 8.30 -56.18 5.84
N VAL A 144 7.81 -56.71 6.94
CA VAL A 144 8.60 -57.03 8.12
C VAL A 144 8.20 -58.46 8.52
N ARG A 145 9.18 -59.34 8.60
CA ARG A 145 8.97 -60.70 9.03
C ARG A 145 10.03 -61.07 10.05
N ILE A 146 9.63 -61.61 11.17
CA ILE A 146 10.53 -62.05 12.24
C ILE A 146 10.44 -63.58 12.28
N GLU A 147 11.58 -64.23 12.02
CA GLU A 147 11.70 -65.67 12.07
C GLU A 147 12.55 -66.07 13.26
N ARG A 148 12.09 -67.15 13.91
CA ARG A 148 12.82 -67.81 14.99
C ARG A 148 13.55 -69.02 14.44
N VAL A 149 14.84 -69.12 14.72
CA VAL A 149 15.68 -70.30 14.41
C VAL A 149 16.31 -70.79 15.72
N ASP A 150 15.96 -72.05 16.06
CA ASP A 150 16.44 -72.66 17.28
C ASP A 150 17.83 -73.31 17.00
N GLU A 151 18.89 -72.63 17.57
CA GLU A 151 20.26 -73.16 17.52
C GLU A 151 20.59 -73.88 18.80
N PRO A 152 21.63 -74.80 18.78
CA PRO A 152 21.94 -75.63 19.95
C PRO A 152 22.28 -74.89 21.25
N LYS A 153 22.62 -73.68 21.20
CA LYS A 153 23.03 -72.86 22.36
C LYS A 153 22.16 -71.70 22.68
N CYS A 154 21.33 -71.23 21.74
CA CYS A 154 20.50 -70.04 21.87
C CYS A 154 19.41 -69.98 20.78
N ILE A 155 18.43 -69.12 20.94
CA ILE A 155 17.44 -68.83 19.90
C ILE A 155 17.92 -67.64 19.08
N GLN A 156 18.05 -67.78 17.79
CA GLN A 156 18.36 -66.73 16.88
C GLN A 156 17.11 -66.13 16.29
N LEU A 157 16.97 -64.81 16.35
CA LEU A 157 15.93 -64.09 15.66
C LEU A 157 16.47 -63.44 14.38
N LEU A 158 15.78 -63.76 13.26
CA LEU A 158 16.10 -63.20 11.96
C LEU A 158 14.96 -62.19 11.61
N ILE A 159 15.30 -60.91 11.55
CA ILE A 159 14.36 -59.84 11.16
C ILE A 159 14.57 -59.56 9.67
N TYR A 160 13.65 -60.06 8.87
CA TYR A 160 13.61 -59.76 7.45
C TYR A 160 12.84 -58.47 7.25
N VAL A 161 13.45 -57.50 6.59
CA VAL A 161 12.83 -56.21 6.27
C VAL A 161 12.92 -55.94 4.77
N ARG A 162 11.84 -55.47 4.19
CA ARG A 162 11.82 -54.93 2.84
C ARG A 162 11.52 -53.43 2.93
N GLU A 163 12.51 -52.60 2.62
CA GLU A 163 12.38 -51.16 2.68
C GLU A 163 11.41 -50.64 1.62
N LYS A 164 10.53 -49.70 2.00
CA LYS A 164 9.73 -48.96 1.03
C LYS A 164 10.64 -48.15 0.13
N PRO A 165 10.42 -48.13 -1.18
CA PRO A 165 11.21 -47.33 -2.09
C PRO A 165 11.03 -45.82 -1.81
N THR A 166 12.10 -45.02 -2.03
CA THR A 166 12.05 -43.57 -1.94
C THR A 166 11.79 -42.93 -3.28
N ILE A 167 11.08 -41.84 -3.27
CA ILE A 167 10.82 -41.04 -4.45
C ILE A 167 12.07 -40.22 -4.80
N ARG A 168 12.71 -40.58 -5.92
CA ARG A 168 13.91 -39.89 -6.39
C ARG A 168 13.60 -38.67 -7.24
N ALA A 169 12.53 -38.73 -8.02
CA ALA A 169 12.08 -37.61 -8.85
C ALA A 169 10.56 -37.63 -9.02
N ILE A 170 9.97 -36.44 -9.14
CA ILE A 170 8.56 -36.28 -9.48
C ILE A 170 8.50 -35.38 -10.73
N ASN A 171 8.01 -35.97 -11.83
CA ASN A 171 7.90 -35.31 -13.11
C ASN A 171 6.43 -35.05 -13.46
N TYR A 172 6.16 -33.90 -14.07
CA TYR A 172 4.84 -33.53 -14.55
C TYR A 172 4.91 -33.31 -16.06
N THR A 173 4.15 -34.05 -16.83
CA THR A 173 4.08 -33.93 -18.29
C THR A 173 2.69 -33.50 -18.71
N GLY A 174 2.59 -32.50 -19.60
CA GLY A 174 1.30 -32.00 -20.09
C GLY A 174 0.54 -31.08 -19.14
N LEU A 175 1.18 -30.56 -18.10
CA LEU A 175 0.65 -29.55 -17.18
C LEU A 175 0.99 -28.17 -17.73
N ASN A 176 -0.03 -27.41 -18.17
CA ASN A 176 0.12 -26.07 -18.75
C ASN A 176 -0.81 -25.04 -18.09
N ALA A 177 -1.95 -25.44 -17.57
CA ALA A 177 -2.95 -24.57 -16.96
C ALA A 177 -2.55 -24.10 -15.55
N VAL A 178 -1.69 -24.86 -14.86
CA VAL A 178 -1.24 -24.60 -13.49
C VAL A 178 0.27 -24.79 -13.44
N SER A 179 0.97 -23.98 -12.66
CA SER A 179 2.41 -24.17 -12.49
C SER A 179 2.73 -25.30 -11.51
N VAL A 180 3.88 -25.94 -11.68
CA VAL A 180 4.36 -26.98 -10.74
C VAL A 180 4.50 -26.43 -9.32
N SER A 181 4.87 -25.14 -9.19
CA SER A 181 4.95 -24.48 -7.88
C SER A 181 3.60 -24.42 -7.17
N ASP A 182 2.54 -24.07 -7.91
CA ASP A 182 1.17 -24.03 -7.35
C ASP A 182 0.69 -25.42 -6.92
N VAL A 183 1.06 -26.47 -7.67
CA VAL A 183 0.77 -27.86 -7.28
C VAL A 183 1.46 -28.23 -5.98
N LEU A 184 2.75 -27.89 -5.83
CA LEU A 184 3.50 -28.16 -4.61
C LEU A 184 2.97 -27.38 -3.41
N ASP A 185 2.55 -26.15 -3.60
CA ASP A 185 1.93 -25.34 -2.53
C ASP A 185 0.56 -25.89 -2.14
N ARG A 186 -0.23 -26.37 -3.10
CA ARG A 186 -1.48 -27.07 -2.83
C ARG A 186 -1.27 -28.37 -2.07
N PHE A 187 -0.25 -29.16 -2.43
CA PHE A 187 0.12 -30.38 -1.70
C PHE A 187 0.47 -30.09 -0.23
N LYS A 188 1.20 -29.01 0.04
CA LYS A 188 1.47 -28.57 1.42
C LYS A 188 0.20 -28.22 2.16
N LYS A 189 -0.69 -27.44 1.52
CA LYS A 189 -1.96 -27.00 2.10
C LYS A 189 -2.87 -28.19 2.42
N GLU A 190 -2.99 -29.14 1.50
CA GLU A 190 -3.82 -30.34 1.64
C GLU A 190 -3.13 -31.46 2.41
N LYS A 191 -1.91 -31.23 2.92
CA LYS A 191 -1.11 -32.20 3.68
C LYS A 191 -0.88 -33.54 2.93
N VAL A 192 -0.69 -33.48 1.62
CA VAL A 192 -0.50 -34.70 0.78
C VAL A 192 0.81 -35.42 1.10
N GLN A 193 1.83 -34.69 1.62
CA GLN A 193 3.13 -35.26 2.02
C GLN A 193 3.83 -36.08 0.92
N LEU A 194 3.71 -35.67 -0.34
CA LEU A 194 4.40 -36.30 -1.47
C LEU A 194 5.53 -35.35 -1.90
N SER A 195 6.77 -35.75 -1.67
CA SER A 195 7.95 -34.94 -2.03
C SER A 195 9.11 -35.86 -2.46
N VAL A 196 10.09 -35.25 -3.15
CA VAL A 196 11.36 -35.91 -3.45
C VAL A 196 12.03 -36.32 -2.13
N GLU A 197 12.64 -37.50 -2.09
CA GLU A 197 13.25 -38.14 -0.93
C GLU A 197 12.27 -38.68 0.13
N SER A 198 10.95 -38.45 -0.02
CA SER A 198 9.95 -39.10 0.82
C SER A 198 9.73 -40.53 0.40
N GLN A 199 9.14 -41.33 1.30
CA GLN A 199 8.79 -42.70 1.01
C GLN A 199 7.61 -42.79 0.06
N TYR A 200 7.70 -43.68 -0.89
CA TYR A 200 6.61 -43.97 -1.80
C TYR A 200 5.45 -44.66 -1.06
N ASP A 201 4.28 -44.06 -1.19
CA ASP A 201 3.03 -44.53 -0.64
C ASP A 201 1.95 -44.44 -1.73
N PRO A 202 1.36 -45.56 -2.18
CA PRO A 202 0.31 -45.55 -3.18
C PRO A 202 -0.91 -44.73 -2.79
N THR A 203 -1.23 -44.67 -1.50
CA THR A 203 -2.36 -43.87 -0.98
C THR A 203 -2.10 -42.37 -1.14
N LYS A 204 -0.89 -41.92 -0.79
CA LYS A 204 -0.48 -40.53 -1.01
C LYS A 204 -0.42 -40.17 -2.48
N LEU A 205 0.01 -41.09 -3.33
CA LEU A 205 0.01 -40.93 -4.79
C LEU A 205 -1.41 -40.70 -5.32
N LYS A 206 -2.37 -41.55 -4.90
CA LYS A 206 -3.78 -41.38 -5.29
C LYS A 206 -4.36 -40.05 -4.79
N ARG A 207 -4.03 -39.67 -3.57
CA ARG A 207 -4.43 -38.34 -3.05
C ARG A 207 -3.87 -37.20 -3.90
N ALA A 208 -2.60 -37.30 -4.32
CA ALA A 208 -1.97 -36.32 -5.20
C ALA A 208 -2.70 -36.22 -6.56
N GLU A 209 -3.07 -37.37 -7.18
CA GLU A 209 -3.86 -37.40 -8.42
C GLU A 209 -5.20 -36.63 -8.25
N VAL A 210 -5.90 -36.87 -7.14
CA VAL A 210 -7.18 -36.21 -6.84
C VAL A 210 -6.98 -34.73 -6.69
N VAL A 211 -5.99 -34.30 -5.91
CA VAL A 211 -5.70 -32.87 -5.69
C VAL A 211 -5.30 -32.15 -6.99
N ILE A 212 -4.47 -32.76 -7.83
CA ILE A 212 -4.14 -32.19 -9.15
C ILE A 212 -5.40 -32.08 -10.02
N LYS A 213 -6.27 -33.12 -10.01
CA LYS A 213 -7.52 -33.10 -10.79
C LYS A 213 -8.47 -31.99 -10.30
N GLU A 214 -8.60 -31.81 -9.00
CA GLU A 214 -9.38 -30.72 -8.41
C GLU A 214 -8.84 -29.35 -8.83
N MET A 215 -7.53 -29.15 -8.75
CA MET A 215 -6.89 -27.90 -9.19
C MET A 215 -7.14 -27.60 -10.67
N LEU A 216 -7.02 -28.62 -11.52
CA LEU A 216 -7.31 -28.48 -12.95
C LEU A 216 -8.80 -28.19 -13.18
N GLY A 217 -9.70 -28.77 -12.39
CA GLY A 217 -11.12 -28.45 -12.38
C GLY A 217 -11.40 -26.99 -12.02
N GLU A 218 -10.78 -26.47 -10.97
CA GLU A 218 -10.87 -25.06 -10.57
C GLU A 218 -10.43 -24.11 -11.72
N HIS A 219 -9.48 -24.55 -12.55
CA HIS A 219 -9.02 -23.82 -13.74
C HIS A 219 -9.83 -24.15 -15.02
N GLY A 220 -10.93 -24.89 -14.89
CA GLY A 220 -11.88 -25.18 -15.98
C GLY A 220 -11.55 -26.41 -16.82
N HIS A 221 -10.63 -27.22 -16.38
CA HIS A 221 -10.27 -28.46 -17.05
C HIS A 221 -10.96 -29.66 -16.38
N GLN A 222 -12.30 -29.67 -16.35
CA GLN A 222 -13.15 -30.69 -15.72
C GLN A 222 -12.93 -32.08 -16.30
N TYR A 223 -12.45 -32.15 -17.54
CA TYR A 223 -12.18 -33.43 -18.26
C TYR A 223 -10.71 -33.83 -18.21
N ALA A 224 -9.96 -33.27 -17.26
CA ALA A 224 -8.56 -33.66 -17.09
C ALA A 224 -8.43 -35.15 -16.72
N ILE A 225 -7.55 -35.85 -17.41
CA ILE A 225 -7.19 -37.23 -17.15
C ILE A 225 -5.74 -37.23 -16.67
N ILE A 226 -5.54 -37.82 -15.49
CA ILE A 226 -4.24 -38.01 -14.90
C ILE A 226 -3.92 -39.47 -14.87
N ARG A 227 -2.78 -39.86 -15.38
CA ARG A 227 -2.21 -41.20 -15.29
C ARG A 227 -0.83 -41.08 -14.69
N THR A 228 -0.56 -41.82 -13.63
CA THR A 228 0.75 -41.80 -13.01
C THR A 228 1.52 -43.04 -13.38
N GLU A 229 2.71 -42.85 -13.89
CA GLU A 229 3.67 -43.93 -14.14
C GLU A 229 4.66 -43.96 -12.97
N VAL A 230 4.86 -45.18 -12.43
CA VAL A 230 5.81 -45.45 -11.34
C VAL A 230 6.93 -46.29 -11.91
N LYS A 231 8.09 -45.70 -12.13
CA LYS A 231 9.27 -46.38 -12.64
C LYS A 231 10.21 -46.75 -11.50
N THR A 232 10.49 -48.00 -11.32
CA THR A 232 11.44 -48.51 -10.31
C THR A 232 12.87 -48.25 -10.74
N ILE A 233 13.65 -47.65 -9.85
CA ILE A 233 15.09 -47.40 -10.02
C ILE A 233 15.82 -48.24 -8.97
N PRO A 234 16.60 -49.26 -9.36
CA PRO A 234 17.39 -50.03 -8.41
C PRO A 234 18.36 -49.11 -7.63
N PRO A 235 18.68 -49.36 -6.35
CA PRO A 235 18.30 -50.53 -5.60
C PRO A 235 16.96 -50.43 -4.81
N ALA A 236 16.46 -49.24 -4.47
CA ALA A 236 15.26 -49.07 -3.66
C ALA A 236 14.64 -47.67 -3.87
N SER A 237 14.54 -47.20 -5.10
CA SER A 237 13.99 -45.88 -5.43
C SER A 237 12.92 -46.01 -6.53
N VAL A 238 12.05 -44.98 -6.60
CA VAL A 238 11.05 -44.84 -7.67
C VAL A 238 11.10 -43.43 -8.24
N GLU A 239 10.82 -43.35 -9.52
CA GLU A 239 10.55 -42.10 -10.22
C GLU A 239 9.06 -42.06 -10.54
N LEU A 240 8.41 -40.97 -10.19
CA LEU A 240 7.00 -40.73 -10.45
C LEU A 240 6.83 -39.80 -11.62
N THR A 241 6.05 -40.15 -12.61
CA THR A 241 5.71 -39.26 -13.72
C THR A 241 4.20 -39.13 -13.82
N PHE A 242 3.68 -37.91 -13.59
CA PHE A 242 2.28 -37.59 -13.81
C PHE A 242 2.08 -37.20 -15.27
N HIS A 243 1.40 -38.06 -16.03
CA HIS A 243 0.97 -37.78 -17.39
C HIS A 243 -0.42 -37.15 -17.35
N ILE A 244 -0.48 -35.88 -17.63
CA ILE A 244 -1.67 -35.06 -17.50
C ILE A 244 -2.17 -34.71 -18.90
N LYS A 245 -3.42 -35.00 -19.17
CA LYS A 245 -4.16 -34.52 -20.34
C LYS A 245 -5.24 -33.57 -19.83
N GLU A 246 -5.00 -32.28 -19.90
CA GLU A 246 -5.90 -31.27 -19.35
C GLU A 246 -7.28 -31.28 -20.01
N GLY A 247 -7.38 -31.64 -21.27
CA GLY A 247 -8.62 -31.58 -22.03
C GLY A 247 -9.04 -30.12 -22.38
N PRO A 248 -10.21 -29.94 -22.96
CA PRO A 248 -10.69 -28.60 -23.35
C PRO A 248 -11.11 -27.78 -22.13
N THR A 249 -10.82 -26.47 -22.17
CA THR A 249 -11.30 -25.53 -21.16
C THR A 249 -12.83 -25.43 -21.22
N VAL A 250 -13.46 -25.55 -20.07
CA VAL A 250 -14.91 -25.43 -19.92
C VAL A 250 -15.23 -24.10 -19.25
N LYS A 251 -16.11 -23.30 -19.87
CA LYS A 251 -16.55 -22.03 -19.34
C LYS A 251 -18.05 -22.03 -19.10
N VAL A 252 -18.49 -21.21 -18.14
CA VAL A 252 -19.93 -21.06 -17.87
C VAL A 252 -20.62 -20.46 -19.10
N GLY A 253 -21.70 -21.09 -19.52
CA GLY A 253 -22.59 -20.63 -20.58
C GLY A 253 -23.78 -19.85 -20.05
N LYS A 254 -24.98 -20.33 -20.33
CA LYS A 254 -26.24 -19.73 -19.85
C LYS A 254 -26.54 -20.23 -18.43
N ILE A 255 -26.95 -19.31 -17.55
CA ILE A 255 -27.51 -19.67 -16.23
C ILE A 255 -28.99 -19.38 -16.27
N ALA A 256 -29.80 -20.40 -16.06
CA ALA A 256 -31.26 -20.34 -16.04
C ALA A 256 -31.78 -20.87 -14.69
N PHE A 257 -32.94 -20.41 -14.31
CA PHE A 257 -33.68 -20.87 -13.15
C PHE A 257 -35.07 -21.32 -13.62
N SER A 258 -35.64 -22.31 -12.98
CA SER A 258 -37.03 -22.74 -13.19
C SER A 258 -37.77 -22.71 -11.86
N GLY A 259 -39.06 -22.38 -11.89
CA GLY A 259 -39.89 -22.23 -10.69
C GLY A 259 -39.68 -20.90 -9.93
N ASN A 260 -38.88 -19.98 -10.43
CA ASN A 260 -38.64 -18.68 -9.83
C ASN A 260 -39.65 -17.62 -10.32
N GLU A 261 -40.86 -17.55 -9.70
CA GLU A 261 -41.90 -16.59 -10.04
C GLU A 261 -41.78 -15.28 -9.29
N ALA A 262 -41.48 -15.33 -8.01
CA ALA A 262 -41.43 -14.17 -7.12
C ALA A 262 -40.09 -13.43 -7.14
N VAL A 263 -38.99 -14.13 -7.45
CA VAL A 263 -37.67 -13.53 -7.51
C VAL A 263 -37.12 -13.63 -8.92
N SER A 264 -36.73 -12.52 -9.50
CA SER A 264 -36.27 -12.49 -10.89
C SER A 264 -34.98 -13.31 -11.08
N SER A 265 -34.86 -13.99 -12.21
CA SER A 265 -33.63 -14.77 -12.57
C SER A 265 -32.37 -13.90 -12.58
N ARG A 266 -32.51 -12.57 -12.78
CA ARG A 266 -31.40 -11.62 -12.68
C ARG A 266 -30.92 -11.49 -11.23
N ASP A 267 -31.83 -11.37 -10.29
CA ASP A 267 -31.51 -11.22 -8.87
C ASP A 267 -30.86 -12.48 -8.29
N LEU A 268 -31.33 -13.65 -8.75
CA LEU A 268 -30.76 -14.93 -8.39
C LEU A 268 -29.34 -15.10 -8.96
N ARG A 269 -29.13 -14.73 -10.23
CA ARG A 269 -27.77 -14.69 -10.79
C ARG A 269 -26.87 -13.71 -10.06
N ASP A 270 -27.42 -12.59 -9.60
CA ASP A 270 -26.64 -11.60 -8.82
C ASP A 270 -26.26 -12.11 -7.44
N ALA A 271 -26.99 -13.06 -6.89
CA ALA A 271 -26.63 -13.74 -5.65
C ALA A 271 -25.45 -14.71 -5.83
N MET A 272 -25.38 -15.39 -6.99
CA MET A 272 -24.29 -16.33 -7.28
C MET A 272 -22.93 -15.64 -7.30
N HIS A 273 -21.92 -16.30 -6.77
CA HIS A 273 -20.58 -15.71 -6.64
C HIS A 273 -19.56 -16.36 -7.57
N PHE A 274 -19.58 -17.68 -7.72
CA PHE A 274 -18.54 -18.43 -8.40
C PHE A 274 -18.82 -18.63 -9.89
N SER A 275 -20.03 -18.94 -10.29
CA SER A 275 -20.40 -19.24 -11.68
C SER A 275 -20.85 -18.01 -12.48
N LYS A 276 -21.11 -16.89 -11.84
CA LYS A 276 -21.57 -15.67 -12.52
C LYS A 276 -20.54 -15.11 -13.49
N PRO A 277 -20.86 -14.84 -14.77
CA PRO A 277 -19.93 -14.27 -15.73
C PRO A 277 -19.48 -12.85 -15.33
N ILE A 278 -18.27 -12.44 -15.76
CA ILE A 278 -17.73 -11.11 -15.53
C ILE A 278 -18.10 -10.21 -16.72
N GLY A 279 -18.77 -9.09 -16.46
CA GLY A 279 -19.17 -8.15 -17.48
C GLY A 279 -19.83 -6.90 -16.86
N ILE A 280 -20.25 -5.97 -17.71
CA ILE A 280 -21.00 -4.79 -17.27
C ILE A 280 -22.43 -5.20 -17.01
N PRO A 281 -22.95 -5.14 -15.76
CA PRO A 281 -24.30 -5.52 -15.44
C PRO A 281 -25.30 -4.68 -16.26
N HIS A 282 -26.36 -5.32 -16.73
CA HIS A 282 -27.44 -4.69 -17.50
C HIS A 282 -27.07 -4.23 -18.92
N SER A 283 -25.87 -4.55 -19.40
CA SER A 283 -25.51 -4.30 -20.80
C SER A 283 -25.90 -5.51 -21.67
N ILE A 284 -26.69 -5.26 -22.73
CA ILE A 284 -27.12 -6.31 -23.67
C ILE A 284 -25.92 -6.99 -24.35
N PHE A 285 -24.82 -6.25 -24.57
CA PHE A 285 -23.64 -6.73 -25.28
C PHE A 285 -22.44 -7.02 -24.35
N LEU A 286 -22.38 -6.41 -23.17
CA LEU A 286 -21.19 -6.38 -22.32
C LEU A 286 -21.31 -7.20 -21.02
N GLU A 287 -22.48 -7.80 -20.76
CA GLU A 287 -22.73 -8.59 -19.54
C GLU A 287 -21.89 -9.89 -19.49
N ASN A 288 -21.54 -10.45 -20.65
CA ASN A 288 -20.80 -11.72 -20.78
C ASN A 288 -19.47 -11.56 -21.52
N ILE A 289 -18.82 -10.40 -21.39
CA ILE A 289 -17.53 -10.14 -22.07
C ILE A 289 -16.49 -11.19 -21.70
N PHE A 290 -16.44 -11.55 -20.41
CA PHE A 290 -15.49 -12.55 -19.89
C PHE A 290 -16.27 -13.70 -19.24
N PRO A 291 -16.57 -14.75 -20.00
CA PRO A 291 -17.21 -15.96 -19.43
C PRO A 291 -16.26 -16.58 -18.42
N ARG A 292 -16.79 -16.88 -17.23
CA ARG A 292 -16.03 -17.47 -16.14
C ARG A 292 -15.75 -18.93 -16.43
N THR A 293 -14.62 -19.40 -15.96
CA THR A 293 -14.27 -20.80 -15.93
C THR A 293 -15.28 -21.56 -15.06
N PHE A 294 -15.74 -22.71 -15.53
CA PHE A 294 -16.69 -23.53 -14.78
C PHE A 294 -15.95 -24.38 -13.76
N ASP A 295 -16.39 -24.33 -12.51
CA ASP A 295 -15.95 -25.18 -11.42
C ASP A 295 -17.17 -25.88 -10.82
N ALA A 296 -17.22 -27.20 -10.95
CA ALA A 296 -18.34 -27.99 -10.48
C ALA A 296 -18.43 -28.01 -8.94
N SER A 297 -17.31 -27.99 -8.23
CA SER A 297 -17.26 -28.02 -6.77
C SER A 297 -17.88 -26.76 -6.13
N LYS A 298 -17.96 -25.66 -6.89
CA LYS A 298 -18.52 -24.39 -6.44
C LYS A 298 -19.99 -24.17 -6.82
N LEU A 299 -20.57 -25.11 -7.54
CA LEU A 299 -21.95 -24.96 -8.01
C LEU A 299 -22.97 -25.12 -6.86
N ASP A 300 -22.69 -26.00 -5.92
CA ASP A 300 -23.53 -26.20 -4.73
C ASP A 300 -23.46 -24.99 -3.79
N GLU A 301 -22.29 -24.35 -3.66
CA GLU A 301 -22.13 -23.10 -2.93
C GLU A 301 -22.95 -21.97 -3.58
N ASP A 302 -22.95 -21.90 -4.92
CA ASP A 302 -23.80 -20.93 -5.65
C ASP A 302 -25.29 -21.22 -5.49
N ALA A 303 -25.71 -22.51 -5.43
CA ALA A 303 -27.10 -22.90 -5.17
C ALA A 303 -27.52 -22.51 -3.73
N GLU A 304 -26.63 -22.67 -2.73
CA GLU A 304 -26.90 -22.18 -1.36
C GLU A 304 -27.05 -20.66 -1.33
N LEU A 305 -26.22 -19.90 -2.05
CA LEU A 305 -26.35 -18.46 -2.16
C LEU A 305 -27.69 -18.04 -2.81
N VAL A 306 -28.24 -18.86 -3.73
CA VAL A 306 -29.57 -18.66 -4.28
C VAL A 306 -30.65 -18.88 -3.20
N ARG A 307 -30.54 -19.96 -2.40
CA ARG A 307 -31.42 -20.22 -1.25
C ARG A 307 -31.36 -19.09 -0.21
N GLU A 308 -30.16 -18.62 0.10
CA GLU A 308 -29.98 -17.49 1.01
C GLU A 308 -30.67 -16.22 0.47
N ARG A 309 -30.61 -15.97 -0.85
CA ARG A 309 -31.29 -14.84 -1.46
C ARG A 309 -32.82 -14.89 -1.27
N TYR A 310 -33.42 -16.05 -1.37
CA TYR A 310 -34.84 -16.25 -1.07
C TYR A 310 -35.14 -16.02 0.41
N ARG A 311 -34.34 -16.59 1.32
CA ARG A 311 -34.47 -16.36 2.76
C ARG A 311 -34.28 -14.89 3.14
N GLU A 312 -33.42 -14.16 2.43
CA GLU A 312 -33.30 -12.69 2.61
C GLU A 312 -34.60 -11.93 2.28
N ARG A 313 -35.43 -12.49 1.38
CA ARG A 313 -36.69 -11.88 0.93
C ARG A 313 -37.94 -12.38 1.63
N GLY A 314 -37.78 -13.28 2.58
CA GLY A 314 -38.87 -13.80 3.40
C GLY A 314 -39.38 -15.16 2.97
N TYR A 315 -38.80 -15.82 1.98
CA TYR A 315 -39.16 -17.15 1.54
C TYR A 315 -38.38 -18.18 2.37
N ALA A 316 -38.82 -18.38 3.62
CA ALA A 316 -38.08 -19.17 4.61
C ALA A 316 -37.99 -20.66 4.25
N LYS A 317 -39.00 -21.20 3.54
CA LYS A 317 -39.06 -22.60 3.07
C LYS A 317 -38.47 -22.79 1.68
N ALA A 318 -37.95 -21.73 1.04
CA ALA A 318 -37.38 -21.87 -0.30
C ALA A 318 -36.23 -22.88 -0.33
N ASN A 319 -36.29 -23.75 -1.35
CA ASN A 319 -35.29 -24.76 -1.60
C ASN A 319 -34.83 -24.72 -3.07
N THR A 320 -33.64 -25.24 -3.33
CA THR A 320 -33.15 -25.50 -4.69
C THR A 320 -32.91 -26.97 -4.84
N GLU A 321 -33.41 -27.56 -5.91
CA GLU A 321 -33.02 -28.93 -6.29
C GLU A 321 -31.57 -28.93 -6.80
N GLU A 322 -31.05 -30.14 -7.06
CA GLU A 322 -29.71 -30.32 -7.59
C GLU A 322 -29.52 -29.58 -8.93
N PRO A 323 -28.50 -28.73 -9.08
CA PRO A 323 -28.28 -27.98 -10.31
C PRO A 323 -28.01 -28.90 -11.50
N GLN A 324 -28.78 -28.73 -12.56
CA GLN A 324 -28.60 -29.52 -13.81
C GLN A 324 -27.62 -28.81 -14.73
N THR A 325 -26.66 -29.55 -15.26
CA THR A 325 -25.61 -29.01 -16.15
C THR A 325 -25.67 -29.69 -17.52
N ASN A 326 -25.70 -28.88 -18.58
CA ASN A 326 -25.63 -29.34 -19.96
C ASN A 326 -24.40 -28.77 -20.67
N VAL A 327 -23.56 -29.65 -21.21
CA VAL A 327 -22.32 -29.27 -21.86
C VAL A 327 -22.50 -29.20 -23.36
N ARG A 328 -22.20 -28.05 -23.93
CA ARG A 328 -22.24 -27.81 -25.38
C ARG A 328 -20.91 -27.26 -25.90
N ASN A 329 -20.64 -27.38 -27.18
CA ASN A 329 -19.50 -26.74 -27.81
C ASN A 329 -19.71 -25.20 -27.83
N ALA A 330 -18.64 -24.44 -27.61
CA ALA A 330 -18.68 -23.00 -27.74
C ALA A 330 -18.96 -22.63 -29.21
N GLY A 331 -20.07 -21.89 -29.42
CA GLY A 331 -20.43 -21.35 -30.73
C GLY A 331 -20.25 -19.84 -30.78
N GLY A 332 -20.19 -19.26 -31.97
CA GLY A 332 -20.09 -17.82 -32.18
C GLY A 332 -18.65 -17.32 -32.40
N ILE A 333 -18.54 -16.01 -32.64
CA ILE A 333 -17.26 -15.33 -32.88
C ILE A 333 -16.90 -14.55 -31.62
N ASN A 334 -15.64 -14.62 -31.18
CA ASN A 334 -15.16 -13.79 -30.09
C ASN A 334 -15.12 -12.32 -30.55
N PRO A 335 -15.85 -11.40 -29.90
CA PRO A 335 -15.98 -10.02 -30.37
C PRO A 335 -14.68 -9.22 -30.33
N PHE A 336 -13.68 -9.66 -29.55
CA PHE A 336 -12.39 -8.97 -29.44
C PHE A 336 -11.36 -9.49 -30.42
N THR A 337 -11.38 -10.80 -30.73
CA THR A 337 -10.37 -11.41 -31.60
C THR A 337 -10.92 -11.71 -33.00
N LEU A 338 -12.21 -11.56 -33.22
CA LEU A 338 -12.94 -11.87 -34.45
C LEU A 338 -12.72 -13.32 -34.94
N ARG A 339 -12.29 -14.22 -34.06
CA ARG A 339 -12.04 -15.64 -34.34
C ARG A 339 -13.18 -16.49 -33.81
N PRO A 340 -13.44 -17.66 -34.40
CA PRO A 340 -14.39 -18.62 -33.84
C PRO A 340 -14.07 -18.96 -32.40
N SER A 341 -15.06 -18.95 -31.54
CA SER A 341 -14.91 -19.31 -30.12
C SER A 341 -14.68 -20.80 -30.01
N THR A 342 -13.55 -21.19 -29.43
CA THR A 342 -13.18 -22.60 -29.20
C THR A 342 -13.43 -22.99 -27.74
N GLY A 343 -13.61 -24.29 -27.48
CA GLY A 343 -13.80 -24.86 -26.13
C GLY A 343 -15.24 -25.28 -25.86
N LYS A 344 -15.54 -25.62 -24.61
CA LYS A 344 -16.84 -26.07 -24.17
C LYS A 344 -17.51 -25.04 -23.27
N ARG A 345 -18.86 -25.03 -23.30
CA ARG A 345 -19.71 -24.21 -22.42
C ARG A 345 -20.63 -25.13 -21.61
N VAL A 346 -20.80 -24.79 -20.34
CA VAL A 346 -21.78 -25.47 -19.47
C VAL A 346 -22.94 -24.51 -19.26
N ASP A 347 -24.11 -24.91 -19.74
CA ASP A 347 -25.37 -24.26 -19.40
C ASP A 347 -25.88 -24.86 -18.09
N ILE A 348 -26.24 -24.00 -17.13
CA ILE A 348 -26.63 -24.38 -15.78
C ILE A 348 -28.10 -24.04 -15.62
N LEU A 349 -28.91 -25.02 -15.20
CA LEU A 349 -30.30 -24.86 -14.80
C LEU A 349 -30.41 -25.18 -13.31
N ILE A 350 -30.90 -24.23 -12.52
CA ILE A 350 -31.14 -24.41 -11.08
C ILE A 350 -32.66 -24.39 -10.87
N PRO A 351 -33.28 -25.56 -10.62
CA PRO A 351 -34.67 -25.60 -10.25
C PRO A 351 -34.88 -25.06 -8.83
N VAL A 352 -35.92 -24.29 -8.62
CA VAL A 352 -36.23 -23.61 -7.35
C VAL A 352 -37.67 -23.86 -6.96
N GLU A 353 -37.87 -24.19 -5.71
CA GLU A 353 -39.18 -24.23 -5.05
C GLU A 353 -39.24 -23.03 -4.08
N GLU A 354 -39.96 -21.98 -4.44
CA GLU A 354 -39.99 -20.73 -3.67
C GLU A 354 -40.75 -20.86 -2.34
N GLY A 355 -41.83 -21.60 -2.32
CA GLY A 355 -42.75 -21.66 -1.19
C GLY A 355 -43.45 -20.34 -0.89
N ALA A 356 -44.15 -20.28 0.25
CA ALA A 356 -44.81 -19.05 0.70
C ALA A 356 -43.86 -18.07 1.33
N ARG A 357 -44.22 -16.78 1.25
CA ARG A 357 -43.47 -15.69 1.89
C ARG A 357 -43.96 -15.43 3.30
N TYR A 358 -43.06 -15.44 4.29
CA TYR A 358 -43.37 -15.30 5.72
C TYR A 358 -42.95 -13.95 6.29
N ARG A 359 -43.73 -13.48 7.27
CA ARG A 359 -43.39 -12.38 8.16
C ARG A 359 -42.90 -12.95 9.50
N LEU A 360 -42.02 -12.20 10.21
CA LEU A 360 -41.63 -12.57 11.55
C LEU A 360 -42.80 -12.40 12.53
N GLY A 361 -43.25 -13.47 13.15
CA GLY A 361 -44.27 -13.45 14.20
C GLY A 361 -43.70 -13.11 15.59
N GLY A 362 -42.42 -13.48 15.82
CA GLY A 362 -41.72 -13.17 17.06
C GLY A 362 -40.47 -14.02 17.22
N ILE A 363 -39.56 -13.54 18.09
CA ILE A 363 -38.38 -14.30 18.55
C ILE A 363 -38.46 -14.45 20.06
N THR A 364 -38.45 -15.70 20.49
CA THR A 364 -38.46 -16.11 21.91
C THR A 364 -37.16 -16.73 22.30
N PHE A 365 -36.85 -16.72 23.60
CA PHE A 365 -35.61 -17.27 24.13
C PHE A 365 -35.94 -18.24 25.28
N SER A 366 -35.32 -19.39 25.26
CA SER A 366 -35.40 -20.39 26.33
C SER A 366 -34.01 -20.68 26.91
N ASN A 367 -33.95 -21.17 28.13
CA ASN A 367 -32.72 -21.53 28.85
C ASN A 367 -31.67 -20.41 29.08
N ASN A 368 -32.04 -19.14 28.87
CA ASN A 368 -31.18 -17.96 29.02
C ASN A 368 -30.98 -17.55 30.50
N LYS A 369 -30.23 -18.33 31.28
CA LYS A 369 -29.99 -18.14 32.72
C LYS A 369 -29.02 -16.98 33.03
N ALA A 370 -27.95 -16.83 32.20
CA ALA A 370 -26.95 -15.79 32.43
C ALA A 370 -27.46 -14.39 32.02
N PHE A 371 -28.35 -14.32 31.03
CA PHE A 371 -28.97 -13.08 30.57
C PHE A 371 -30.48 -13.20 30.68
N THR A 372 -31.02 -12.85 31.81
CA THR A 372 -32.47 -12.92 32.09
C THR A 372 -33.29 -11.85 31.36
N ASN A 373 -32.64 -10.76 30.90
CA ASN A 373 -33.31 -9.70 30.17
C ASN A 373 -33.51 -10.07 28.68
N THR A 374 -34.62 -10.68 28.36
CA THR A 374 -35.02 -11.10 27.01
C THR A 374 -35.13 -9.92 26.04
N ALA A 375 -35.46 -8.71 26.50
CA ALA A 375 -35.50 -7.51 25.65
C ALA A 375 -34.09 -7.13 25.14
N ALA A 376 -33.05 -7.30 25.99
CA ALA A 376 -31.67 -7.08 25.59
C ALA A 376 -31.18 -8.13 24.57
N LEU A 377 -31.62 -9.39 24.72
CA LEU A 377 -31.32 -10.45 23.75
C LEU A 377 -32.07 -10.17 22.43
N ARG A 378 -33.36 -9.77 22.53
CA ARG A 378 -34.14 -9.41 21.34
C ARG A 378 -33.55 -8.22 20.56
N ALA A 379 -32.93 -7.27 21.25
CA ALA A 379 -32.27 -6.10 20.63
C ALA A 379 -31.05 -6.48 19.76
N GLN A 380 -30.48 -7.71 19.88
CA GLN A 380 -29.41 -8.19 19.01
C GLN A 380 -29.86 -8.46 17.58
N PHE A 381 -31.18 -8.58 17.39
CA PHE A 381 -31.79 -8.87 16.10
C PHE A 381 -32.39 -7.59 15.50
N ALA A 382 -31.81 -7.10 14.41
CA ALA A 382 -32.23 -5.86 13.73
C ALA A 382 -33.44 -6.06 12.81
N ILE A 383 -34.37 -6.96 13.16
CA ILE A 383 -35.63 -7.24 12.47
C ILE A 383 -36.76 -7.08 13.49
N LYS A 384 -37.86 -6.44 13.11
CA LYS A 384 -39.04 -6.22 13.96
C LYS A 384 -40.10 -7.28 13.70
N ASP A 385 -40.91 -7.54 14.70
CA ASP A 385 -42.08 -8.42 14.54
C ASP A 385 -43.09 -7.76 13.57
N GLY A 386 -43.64 -8.58 12.67
CA GLY A 386 -44.43 -8.12 11.54
C GLY A 386 -43.67 -7.77 10.26
N ASP A 387 -42.35 -7.54 10.33
CA ASP A 387 -41.55 -7.34 9.11
C ASP A 387 -41.45 -8.64 8.31
N TRP A 388 -41.16 -8.50 7.01
CA TRP A 388 -40.84 -9.66 6.19
C TRP A 388 -39.60 -10.35 6.77
N TYR A 389 -39.66 -11.68 6.95
CA TYR A 389 -38.54 -12.45 7.45
C TYR A 389 -37.31 -12.23 6.56
N ASN A 390 -36.16 -12.07 7.19
CA ASN A 390 -34.89 -11.93 6.50
C ASN A 390 -33.84 -12.82 7.18
N GLY A 391 -33.55 -13.94 6.51
CA GLY A 391 -32.63 -14.95 7.05
C GLY A 391 -31.22 -14.42 7.34
N ARG A 392 -30.70 -13.51 6.51
CA ARG A 392 -29.40 -12.90 6.71
C ARG A 392 -29.34 -11.98 7.94
N VAL A 393 -30.38 -11.15 8.10
CA VAL A 393 -30.48 -10.27 9.28
C VAL A 393 -30.64 -11.11 10.55
N PHE A 394 -31.41 -12.19 10.47
CA PHE A 394 -31.57 -13.13 11.56
C PHE A 394 -30.23 -13.85 11.93
N ALA A 395 -29.53 -14.41 10.94
CA ALA A 395 -28.22 -15.06 11.15
C ALA A 395 -27.19 -14.09 11.78
N LYS A 396 -27.20 -12.82 11.33
CA LYS A 396 -26.40 -11.79 11.98
C LYS A 396 -26.82 -11.51 13.42
N GLY A 397 -28.10 -11.61 13.72
CA GLY A 397 -28.60 -11.52 15.10
C GLY A 397 -28.08 -12.65 15.97
N LEU A 398 -28.07 -13.88 15.48
CA LEU A 398 -27.47 -15.04 16.16
C LEU A 398 -25.98 -14.85 16.42
N ASP A 399 -25.24 -14.34 15.43
CA ASP A 399 -23.81 -14.02 15.57
C ASP A 399 -23.58 -12.93 16.63
N ASN A 400 -24.42 -11.89 16.65
CA ASN A 400 -24.39 -10.86 17.68
C ASN A 400 -24.67 -11.44 19.07
N LEU A 401 -25.65 -12.35 19.17
CA LEU A 401 -26.00 -13.05 20.40
C LEU A 401 -24.81 -13.88 20.90
N LYS A 402 -24.20 -14.68 20.02
CA LYS A 402 -22.98 -15.44 20.34
C LYS A 402 -21.84 -14.53 20.82
N LYS A 403 -21.65 -13.38 20.17
CA LYS A 403 -20.64 -12.40 20.59
C LYS A 403 -20.97 -11.78 21.96
N ALA A 404 -22.26 -11.52 22.24
CA ALA A 404 -22.67 -10.97 23.51
C ALA A 404 -22.36 -11.96 24.66
N TYR A 405 -22.71 -13.23 24.51
CA TYR A 405 -22.37 -14.27 25.48
C TYR A 405 -20.85 -14.49 25.57
N GLY A 406 -20.17 -14.59 24.44
CA GLY A 406 -18.71 -14.74 24.37
C GLY A 406 -17.96 -13.56 25.01
N SER A 407 -18.55 -12.37 25.04
CA SER A 407 -17.96 -11.20 25.71
C SER A 407 -17.99 -11.27 27.21
N GLN A 408 -18.77 -12.20 27.79
CA GLN A 408 -18.91 -12.41 29.22
C GLN A 408 -18.29 -13.73 29.74
N GLY A 409 -17.58 -14.43 28.84
CA GLY A 409 -16.87 -15.65 29.18
C GLY A 409 -17.56 -16.97 28.80
N TYR A 410 -18.70 -16.90 28.13
CA TYR A 410 -19.43 -18.08 27.69
C TYR A 410 -18.93 -18.50 26.27
N ILE A 411 -17.80 -19.17 26.26
CA ILE A 411 -17.10 -19.54 25.00
C ILE A 411 -17.93 -20.54 24.17
N ASN A 412 -18.57 -21.47 24.88
CA ASN A 412 -19.28 -22.60 24.27
C ASN A 412 -20.77 -22.31 24.02
N PHE A 413 -21.17 -21.03 24.08
CA PHE A 413 -22.56 -20.64 23.83
C PHE A 413 -23.02 -21.09 22.44
N VAL A 414 -24.13 -21.78 22.41
CA VAL A 414 -24.85 -22.16 21.19
C VAL A 414 -26.30 -21.70 21.30
N GLY A 415 -26.73 -20.86 20.36
CA GLY A 415 -28.14 -20.50 20.20
C GLY A 415 -28.75 -21.30 19.07
N ALA A 416 -29.57 -22.28 19.41
CA ALA A 416 -30.22 -23.17 18.44
C ALA A 416 -31.62 -22.63 18.08
N PRO A 417 -31.86 -22.07 16.87
CA PRO A 417 -33.17 -21.59 16.50
C PRO A 417 -34.07 -22.73 16.04
N THR A 418 -35.25 -22.83 16.64
CA THR A 418 -36.32 -23.74 16.21
C THR A 418 -37.41 -22.95 15.51
N PRO A 419 -37.55 -23.05 14.17
CA PRO A 419 -38.57 -22.34 13.43
C PRO A 419 -39.93 -23.02 13.56
N ARG A 420 -40.97 -22.27 13.89
CA ARG A 420 -42.35 -22.69 13.89
C ARG A 420 -43.13 -21.85 12.87
N PHE A 421 -43.74 -22.50 11.89
CA PHE A 421 -44.48 -21.87 10.82
C PHE A 421 -46.01 -21.89 11.10
N ASP A 422 -46.64 -20.77 10.94
CA ASP A 422 -48.11 -20.64 10.82
C ASP A 422 -48.40 -20.37 9.34
N ASP A 423 -48.74 -21.40 8.61
CA ASP A 423 -48.96 -21.35 7.17
C ASP A 423 -50.27 -20.60 6.83
N THR A 424 -51.20 -20.51 7.77
CA THR A 424 -52.50 -19.78 7.56
C THR A 424 -52.30 -18.29 7.65
N LYS A 425 -51.45 -17.80 8.54
CA LYS A 425 -51.14 -16.37 8.73
C LYS A 425 -49.85 -15.95 8.04
N HIS A 426 -49.13 -16.87 7.42
CA HIS A 426 -47.82 -16.65 6.83
C HIS A 426 -46.83 -16.00 7.82
N LEU A 427 -46.82 -16.52 9.07
CA LEU A 427 -45.92 -16.08 10.12
C LEU A 427 -44.87 -17.15 10.45
N ILE A 428 -43.64 -16.71 10.72
CA ILE A 428 -42.57 -17.55 11.26
C ILE A 428 -42.24 -17.09 12.67
N TYR A 429 -42.35 -17.99 13.63
CA TYR A 429 -41.90 -17.80 15.00
C TYR A 429 -40.58 -18.52 15.19
N LEU A 430 -39.64 -17.89 15.86
CA LEU A 430 -38.30 -18.43 16.06
C LEU A 430 -38.04 -18.53 17.55
N ASP A 431 -37.97 -19.75 18.05
CA ASP A 431 -37.60 -20.02 19.44
C ASP A 431 -36.12 -20.37 19.50
N ILE A 432 -35.35 -19.59 20.24
CA ILE A 432 -33.90 -19.75 20.35
C ILE A 432 -33.61 -20.41 21.70
N ASP A 433 -33.21 -21.65 21.63
CA ASP A 433 -32.70 -22.36 22.80
C ASP A 433 -31.25 -21.97 23.06
N CYS A 434 -31.00 -21.39 24.23
CA CYS A 434 -29.72 -20.85 24.65
C CYS A 434 -28.96 -21.90 25.49
N ASP A 435 -28.12 -22.70 24.86
CA ASP A 435 -27.13 -23.48 25.61
C ASP A 435 -25.94 -22.57 25.97
N GLU A 436 -25.94 -22.09 27.20
CA GLU A 436 -24.94 -21.11 27.67
C GLU A 436 -23.57 -21.73 27.97
N GLY A 437 -23.55 -23.01 28.33
CA GLY A 437 -22.35 -23.68 28.83
C GLY A 437 -21.81 -23.08 30.12
N LYS A 438 -20.55 -23.33 30.44
CA LYS A 438 -19.83 -22.75 31.59
C LYS A 438 -19.16 -21.44 31.26
N LYS A 439 -19.01 -20.55 32.27
CA LYS A 439 -18.22 -19.32 32.17
C LYS A 439 -16.73 -19.63 32.35
N PHE A 440 -15.88 -19.13 31.48
CA PHE A 440 -14.44 -19.37 31.48
C PHE A 440 -13.67 -18.09 31.79
N TYR A 441 -12.54 -18.25 32.50
CA TYR A 441 -11.55 -17.22 32.77
C TYR A 441 -10.24 -17.56 32.07
N ILE A 442 -9.52 -16.55 31.62
CA ILE A 442 -8.21 -16.75 30.96
C ILE A 442 -7.20 -17.15 32.03
N SER A 443 -6.64 -18.35 31.93
CA SER A 443 -5.58 -18.81 32.81
C SER A 443 -4.23 -18.33 32.29
N ARG A 444 -3.94 -18.56 31.03
CA ARG A 444 -2.66 -18.28 30.43
C ARG A 444 -2.79 -17.84 28.97
N ILE A 445 -1.88 -16.96 28.53
CA ILE A 445 -1.77 -16.53 27.13
C ILE A 445 -0.36 -16.84 26.64
N GLU A 446 -0.26 -17.72 25.67
CA GLU A 446 1.00 -18.17 25.08
C GLU A 446 1.10 -17.79 23.61
N PHE A 447 2.33 -17.60 23.17
CA PHE A 447 2.64 -17.31 21.76
C PHE A 447 3.60 -18.35 21.22
N THR A 448 3.38 -18.78 19.97
CA THR A 448 4.30 -19.67 19.26
C THR A 448 4.61 -19.10 17.88
N GLY A 449 5.83 -19.34 17.39
CA GLY A 449 6.26 -18.87 16.07
C GLY A 449 6.82 -17.44 16.03
N ASN A 450 6.91 -16.75 17.16
CA ASN A 450 7.57 -15.45 17.30
C ASN A 450 9.07 -15.62 17.57
N THR A 451 9.82 -16.00 16.53
CA THR A 451 11.26 -16.30 16.65
C THR A 451 12.12 -15.04 16.82
N LEU A 452 11.69 -13.92 16.27
CA LEU A 452 12.39 -12.63 16.30
C LEU A 452 11.68 -11.61 17.18
N THR A 453 10.35 -11.56 17.11
CA THR A 453 9.54 -10.59 17.86
C THR A 453 9.49 -10.98 19.33
N ARG A 454 9.88 -10.06 20.18
CA ARG A 454 9.83 -10.29 21.63
C ARG A 454 8.39 -10.40 22.14
N ASP A 455 8.12 -11.30 23.05
CA ASP A 455 6.79 -11.51 23.70
C ASP A 455 6.16 -10.19 24.17
N LYS A 456 6.95 -9.32 24.80
CA LYS A 456 6.51 -8.00 25.25
C LYS A 456 5.88 -7.15 24.15
N VAL A 457 6.36 -7.25 22.90
CA VAL A 457 5.85 -6.48 21.75
C VAL A 457 4.46 -6.98 21.36
N ILE A 458 4.24 -8.29 21.45
CA ILE A 458 2.96 -8.93 21.16
C ILE A 458 1.98 -8.67 22.29
N ARG A 459 2.39 -8.93 23.51
CA ARG A 459 1.56 -8.85 24.72
C ARG A 459 1.00 -7.44 24.97
N ARG A 460 1.75 -6.38 24.66
CA ARG A 460 1.27 -4.98 24.81
C ARG A 460 0.12 -4.61 23.87
N GLU A 461 -0.09 -5.37 22.80
CA GLU A 461 -1.19 -5.17 21.87
C GLU A 461 -2.47 -5.89 22.26
N LEU A 462 -2.37 -6.85 23.17
CA LEU A 462 -3.54 -7.56 23.68
C LEU A 462 -4.43 -6.63 24.50
N LEU A 463 -5.73 -6.85 24.39
CA LEU A 463 -6.78 -6.15 25.17
C LEU A 463 -7.28 -6.98 26.33
N MET A 464 -6.74 -8.17 26.52
CA MET A 464 -7.10 -9.13 27.54
C MET A 464 -5.87 -9.45 28.38
N GLU A 465 -6.11 -9.78 29.64
CA GLU A 465 -5.09 -10.15 30.61
C GLU A 465 -5.43 -11.48 31.25
N GLU A 466 -4.43 -12.20 31.72
CA GLU A 466 -4.60 -13.42 32.49
C GLU A 466 -5.41 -13.14 33.78
N GLY A 467 -6.29 -14.07 34.20
CA GLY A 467 -7.20 -13.92 35.31
C GLY A 467 -8.53 -13.21 35.00
N GLN A 468 -8.67 -12.58 33.84
CA GLN A 468 -9.93 -11.94 33.42
C GLN A 468 -10.92 -12.96 32.82
N PRO A 469 -12.25 -12.68 32.84
CA PRO A 469 -13.20 -13.45 32.06
C PRO A 469 -12.81 -13.45 30.59
N TYR A 470 -12.89 -14.61 29.94
CA TYR A 470 -12.67 -14.68 28.50
C TYR A 470 -13.63 -13.75 27.75
N ASN A 471 -13.12 -13.06 26.77
CA ASN A 471 -13.92 -12.16 25.95
C ASN A 471 -13.53 -12.31 24.47
N SER A 472 -14.40 -12.96 23.70
CA SER A 472 -14.17 -13.21 22.27
C SER A 472 -13.97 -11.94 21.45
N GLN A 473 -14.68 -10.86 21.78
CA GLN A 473 -14.51 -9.58 21.07
C GLN A 473 -13.14 -8.95 21.37
N MET A 474 -12.62 -9.10 22.59
CA MET A 474 -11.29 -8.62 22.95
C MET A 474 -10.20 -9.46 22.27
N VAL A 475 -10.42 -10.76 22.06
CA VAL A 475 -9.55 -11.62 21.27
C VAL A 475 -9.51 -11.11 19.83
N ASP A 476 -10.66 -10.94 19.17
CA ASP A 476 -10.75 -10.44 17.80
C ASP A 476 -10.08 -9.07 17.62
N LEU A 477 -10.32 -8.15 18.57
CA LEU A 477 -9.71 -6.83 18.56
C LEU A 477 -8.21 -6.87 18.81
N SER A 478 -7.73 -7.81 19.64
CA SER A 478 -6.31 -8.02 19.87
C SER A 478 -5.61 -8.54 18.62
N LEU A 479 -6.21 -9.52 17.93
CA LEU A 479 -5.72 -10.00 16.66
C LEU A 479 -5.73 -8.91 15.59
N LEU A 480 -6.78 -8.10 15.54
CA LEU A 480 -6.83 -6.95 14.63
C LEU A 480 -5.65 -5.99 14.86
N ARG A 481 -5.30 -5.72 16.13
CA ARG A 481 -4.13 -4.89 16.46
C ARG A 481 -2.82 -5.54 16.03
N LEU A 482 -2.65 -6.84 16.29
CA LEU A 482 -1.48 -7.58 15.86
C LEU A 482 -1.36 -7.56 14.34
N ASN A 483 -2.48 -7.73 13.61
CA ASN A 483 -2.51 -7.61 12.15
C ASN A 483 -2.13 -6.21 11.65
N GLN A 484 -2.52 -5.15 12.39
CA GLN A 484 -2.15 -3.77 12.04
C GLN A 484 -0.66 -3.49 12.18
N LEU A 485 0.07 -4.22 13.02
CA LEU A 485 1.53 -4.12 13.12
C LEU A 485 2.24 -4.60 11.85
N ASN A 486 1.59 -5.48 11.08
CA ASN A 486 2.15 -6.11 9.87
C ASN A 486 3.47 -6.88 10.11
N TYR A 487 3.67 -7.40 11.33
CA TYR A 487 4.83 -8.23 11.69
C TYR A 487 4.59 -9.70 11.39
N PHE A 488 3.33 -10.10 11.31
CA PHE A 488 2.87 -11.47 11.14
C PHE A 488 2.00 -11.61 9.88
N ASP A 489 1.88 -12.83 9.37
CA ASP A 489 0.84 -13.18 8.41
C ASP A 489 -0.52 -12.88 9.02
N THR A 490 -1.54 -12.63 8.20
CA THR A 490 -2.85 -12.22 8.70
C THR A 490 -3.44 -13.29 9.63
N LEU A 491 -3.55 -12.93 10.90
CA LEU A 491 -4.08 -13.80 11.97
C LEU A 491 -5.60 -13.83 11.91
N LYS A 492 -6.17 -15.01 12.08
CA LYS A 492 -7.61 -15.23 12.16
C LYS A 492 -7.93 -16.04 13.40
N THR A 493 -9.02 -15.69 14.07
CA THR A 493 -9.42 -16.32 15.35
C THR A 493 -9.69 -17.80 15.20
N ASP A 494 -10.27 -18.23 14.08
CA ASP A 494 -10.64 -19.60 13.81
C ASP A 494 -9.47 -20.52 13.38
N GLN A 495 -8.34 -19.95 12.97
CA GLN A 495 -7.19 -20.69 12.44
C GLN A 495 -5.95 -20.60 13.32
N ASP A 496 -5.73 -19.44 13.94
CA ASP A 496 -4.47 -19.11 14.59
C ASP A 496 -4.58 -18.97 16.12
N VAL A 497 -5.80 -19.07 16.70
CA VAL A 497 -6.02 -19.09 18.13
C VAL A 497 -6.54 -20.43 18.57
N GLU A 498 -5.73 -21.17 19.31
CA GLU A 498 -6.17 -22.41 19.96
C GLU A 498 -6.58 -22.11 21.40
N THR A 499 -7.72 -22.68 21.80
CA THR A 499 -8.25 -22.55 23.15
C THR A 499 -8.24 -23.91 23.85
N HIS A 500 -7.43 -24.06 24.88
CA HIS A 500 -7.41 -25.27 25.70
C HIS A 500 -8.26 -25.04 26.96
N GLN A 501 -9.45 -25.63 26.98
CA GLN A 501 -10.43 -25.46 28.06
C GLN A 501 -10.25 -26.48 29.14
N ASN A 502 -10.16 -26.02 30.39
CA ASN A 502 -10.28 -26.84 31.56
C ASN A 502 -11.68 -26.64 32.16
N SER A 503 -12.59 -27.58 31.86
CA SER A 503 -13.99 -27.49 32.27
C SER A 503 -14.17 -27.63 33.79
N ASP A 504 -13.27 -28.28 34.50
CA ASP A 504 -13.35 -28.47 35.93
C ASP A 504 -12.96 -27.19 36.67
N ALA A 505 -11.90 -26.56 36.25
CA ALA A 505 -11.43 -25.30 36.81
C ALA A 505 -12.17 -24.07 36.24
N GLY A 506 -12.94 -24.20 35.17
CA GLY A 506 -13.57 -23.05 34.48
C GLY A 506 -12.54 -22.09 33.86
N THR A 507 -11.42 -22.61 33.44
CA THR A 507 -10.33 -21.81 32.88
C THR A 507 -10.02 -22.17 31.40
N VAL A 508 -9.44 -21.23 30.66
CA VAL A 508 -9.01 -21.44 29.28
C VAL A 508 -7.62 -20.88 29.09
N ASP A 509 -6.75 -21.68 28.49
CA ASP A 509 -5.45 -21.26 28.00
C ASP A 509 -5.58 -20.87 26.53
N LEU A 510 -5.01 -19.75 26.16
CA LEU A 510 -5.01 -19.22 24.80
C LEU A 510 -3.63 -19.39 24.20
N LEU A 511 -3.51 -20.18 23.16
CA LEU A 511 -2.31 -20.32 22.36
C LEU A 511 -2.50 -19.59 21.04
N ILE A 512 -1.75 -18.49 20.82
CA ILE A 512 -1.78 -17.69 19.59
C ILE A 512 -0.60 -18.12 18.71
N LYS A 513 -0.92 -18.74 17.60
CA LYS A 513 0.07 -19.19 16.60
C LYS A 513 0.41 -18.06 15.66
N LEU A 514 1.65 -17.63 15.69
CA LEU A 514 2.16 -16.53 14.91
C LEU A 514 3.06 -17.08 13.79
N LYS A 515 3.00 -16.44 12.63
CA LYS A 515 3.96 -16.69 11.57
C LYS A 515 4.54 -15.35 11.14
N GLU A 516 5.81 -15.14 11.46
CA GLU A 516 6.47 -13.88 11.19
C GLU A 516 6.65 -13.65 9.70
N LYS A 517 6.31 -12.43 9.25
CA LYS A 517 6.64 -11.93 7.92
C LYS A 517 8.09 -11.48 7.85
N GLY A 518 8.61 -11.39 6.64
CA GLY A 518 9.87 -10.69 6.41
C GLY A 518 9.78 -9.26 6.95
N LYS A 519 10.62 -8.91 7.92
CA LYS A 519 10.64 -7.60 8.60
C LYS A 519 11.20 -6.48 7.74
N ASN A 520 11.93 -6.81 6.70
CA ASN A 520 12.56 -5.85 5.80
C ASN A 520 11.74 -5.73 4.52
N SER A 521 11.35 -4.54 4.16
CA SER A 521 10.76 -4.23 2.88
C SER A 521 11.69 -3.33 2.08
N ILE A 522 11.97 -3.73 0.85
CA ILE A 522 12.64 -2.90 -0.14
C ILE A 522 11.60 -2.57 -1.19
N GLY A 523 11.26 -1.29 -1.31
CA GLY A 523 10.35 -0.78 -2.32
C GLY A 523 11.14 -0.03 -3.38
N LEU A 524 10.93 -0.37 -4.65
CA LEU A 524 11.34 0.44 -5.77
C LEU A 524 10.10 1.17 -6.28
N ASN A 525 10.18 2.48 -6.36
CA ASN A 525 9.14 3.32 -6.93
C ASN A 525 9.73 4.24 -7.98
N GLY A 526 8.91 4.73 -8.87
CA GLY A 526 9.34 5.66 -9.90
C GLY A 526 8.17 6.11 -10.75
N GLY A 527 8.36 7.18 -11.48
CA GLY A 527 7.30 7.71 -12.32
C GLY A 527 7.56 9.11 -12.82
N ILE A 528 6.48 9.76 -13.26
CA ILE A 528 6.48 11.12 -13.76
C ILE A 528 5.44 11.93 -13.02
N SER A 529 5.83 13.06 -12.43
CA SER A 529 4.92 14.00 -11.78
C SER A 529 5.33 15.44 -12.07
N GLY A 530 4.38 16.37 -11.96
CA GLY A 530 4.66 17.80 -12.13
C GLY A 530 5.60 18.35 -11.06
N LEU A 531 5.61 17.76 -9.86
CA LEU A 531 6.45 18.21 -8.75
C LEU A 531 7.84 17.58 -8.77
N SER A 532 7.94 16.30 -9.02
CA SER A 532 9.22 15.57 -8.94
C SER A 532 9.90 15.40 -10.30
N GLY A 533 9.19 15.67 -11.38
CA GLY A 533 9.65 15.34 -12.72
C GLY A 533 9.61 13.85 -12.97
N SER A 534 10.48 13.34 -13.82
CA SER A 534 10.75 11.91 -13.90
C SER A 534 11.60 11.52 -12.71
N PHE A 535 11.19 10.53 -11.93
CA PHE A 535 11.90 10.16 -10.70
C PHE A 535 11.98 8.65 -10.53
N ILE A 536 13.00 8.25 -9.80
CA ILE A 536 13.17 6.90 -9.28
C ILE A 536 13.41 6.98 -7.78
N GLY A 537 12.82 6.06 -7.04
CA GLY A 537 12.96 6.01 -5.60
C GLY A 537 13.25 4.61 -5.08
N LEU A 538 14.07 4.54 -4.07
CA LEU A 538 14.36 3.36 -3.29
C LEU A 538 13.93 3.63 -1.84
N ASN A 539 13.03 2.80 -1.36
CA ASN A 539 12.59 2.85 0.02
C ASN A 539 13.03 1.55 0.70
N TYR A 540 13.79 1.68 1.77
CA TYR A 540 14.09 0.58 2.67
C TYR A 540 13.39 0.85 4.00
N GLU A 541 12.61 -0.10 4.44
CA GLU A 541 11.94 -0.03 5.73
C GLU A 541 12.10 -1.37 6.44
N THR A 542 12.57 -1.34 7.65
CA THR A 542 12.55 -2.50 8.53
C THR A 542 11.57 -2.23 9.67
N ASN A 543 10.50 -2.97 9.68
CA ASN A 543 9.53 -2.99 10.76
C ASN A 543 10.00 -3.99 11.81
N ASN A 544 9.79 -3.68 13.08
CA ASN A 544 10.20 -4.54 14.19
C ASN A 544 11.73 -4.74 14.25
N PHE A 545 12.47 -3.63 14.19
CA PHE A 545 13.93 -3.62 14.30
C PHE A 545 14.36 -4.27 15.62
N LEU A 546 15.29 -5.22 15.55
CA LEU A 546 15.77 -6.05 16.66
C LEU A 546 14.67 -6.78 17.47
N GLY A 547 13.46 -6.94 16.90
CA GLY A 547 12.33 -7.57 17.59
C GLY A 547 11.68 -6.70 18.67
N LEU A 548 11.99 -5.41 18.72
CA LEU A 548 11.50 -4.46 19.72
C LEU A 548 10.24 -3.71 19.29
N GLY A 549 9.82 -3.90 18.03
CA GLY A 549 8.70 -3.18 17.45
C GLY A 549 9.05 -1.79 16.94
N GLU A 550 10.32 -1.45 16.88
CA GLU A 550 10.84 -0.20 16.34
C GLU A 550 10.86 -0.24 14.81
N THR A 551 10.75 0.92 14.18
CA THR A 551 10.84 1.07 12.73
C THR A 551 12.06 1.89 12.36
N LEU A 552 12.85 1.37 11.42
CA LEU A 552 13.94 2.08 10.78
C LEU A 552 13.57 2.26 9.31
N SER A 553 13.65 3.48 8.79
CA SER A 553 13.34 3.80 7.40
C SER A 553 14.45 4.59 6.73
N VAL A 554 14.75 4.24 5.50
CA VAL A 554 15.65 4.99 4.62
C VAL A 554 14.92 5.21 3.30
N ASN A 555 14.74 6.46 2.92
CA ASN A 555 14.09 6.81 1.67
C ASN A 555 15.05 7.64 0.82
N ALA A 556 15.23 7.22 -0.42
CA ALA A 556 16.03 7.93 -1.42
C ALA A 556 15.21 8.06 -2.70
N ASN A 557 14.64 9.24 -2.94
CA ASN A 557 13.94 9.57 -4.16
C ASN A 557 14.75 10.61 -4.94
N ILE A 558 15.09 10.30 -6.18
CA ILE A 558 15.90 11.16 -7.04
C ILE A 558 15.15 11.34 -8.36
N GLY A 559 14.93 12.60 -8.73
CA GLY A 559 14.24 12.96 -9.96
C GLY A 559 14.79 14.24 -10.57
N ASP A 560 14.24 14.58 -11.72
CA ASP A 560 14.64 15.76 -12.51
C ASP A 560 14.37 17.09 -11.79
N LEU A 561 13.29 17.12 -10.97
CA LEU A 561 12.84 18.31 -10.26
C LEU A 561 12.97 18.16 -8.75
N SER A 562 13.26 16.97 -8.23
CA SER A 562 13.37 16.77 -6.79
C SER A 562 14.40 15.71 -6.42
N ARG A 563 15.05 15.93 -5.30
CA ARG A 563 15.84 14.92 -4.58
C ARG A 563 15.38 14.92 -3.13
N ASN A 564 15.08 13.77 -2.60
CA ASN A 564 14.68 13.61 -1.21
C ASN A 564 15.41 12.41 -0.63
N LEU A 565 16.29 12.67 0.32
CA LEU A 565 16.99 11.65 1.10
C LEU A 565 16.53 11.79 2.54
N SER A 566 16.07 10.70 3.15
CA SER A 566 15.69 10.74 4.56
C SER A 566 16.01 9.44 5.27
N PHE A 567 16.41 9.58 6.53
CA PHE A 567 16.64 8.52 7.48
C PHE A 567 15.74 8.75 8.68
N GLY A 568 14.93 7.77 9.03
CA GLY A 568 13.98 7.84 10.11
C GLY A 568 14.06 6.65 11.06
N PHE A 569 13.90 6.92 12.34
CA PHE A 569 13.76 5.91 13.39
C PHE A 569 12.52 6.24 14.21
N THR A 570 11.70 5.22 14.52
CA THR A 570 10.50 5.39 15.33
C THR A 570 10.39 4.29 16.38
N GLU A 571 10.32 4.71 17.64
CA GLU A 571 9.95 3.89 18.79
C GLU A 571 8.44 4.07 19.05
N PRO A 572 7.58 3.05 18.84
CA PRO A 572 6.13 3.20 18.97
C PRO A 572 5.64 3.23 20.43
N TYR A 573 6.45 2.75 21.39
CA TYR A 573 6.08 2.63 22.80
C TYR A 573 7.17 3.15 23.73
N LEU A 574 7.36 4.46 23.76
CA LEU A 574 8.38 5.10 24.58
C LEU A 574 8.19 4.74 26.06
N ARG A 575 9.20 4.07 26.66
CA ARG A 575 9.16 3.59 28.05
C ARG A 575 7.89 2.75 28.36
N ASN A 576 7.48 1.89 27.42
CA ASN A 576 6.30 1.03 27.51
C ASN A 576 4.94 1.75 27.58
N LYS A 577 4.91 3.05 27.36
CA LYS A 577 3.67 3.82 27.24
C LYS A 577 3.26 3.89 25.77
N PRO A 578 1.96 3.94 25.43
CA PRO A 578 1.49 4.02 24.04
C PRO A 578 1.72 5.43 23.45
N VAL A 579 2.93 5.90 23.57
CA VAL A 579 3.44 7.18 23.05
C VAL A 579 4.57 6.86 22.11
N SER A 580 4.41 7.19 20.83
CA SER A 580 5.47 7.03 19.85
C SER A 580 6.45 8.20 19.89
N LEU A 581 7.73 7.91 19.70
CA LEU A 581 8.77 8.90 19.47
C LEU A 581 9.45 8.60 18.13
N GLY A 582 9.40 9.55 17.21
CA GLY A 582 10.07 9.47 15.91
C GLY A 582 11.17 10.52 15.80
N VAL A 583 12.28 10.14 15.20
CA VAL A 583 13.37 11.05 14.83
C VAL A 583 13.67 10.84 13.36
N GLN A 584 13.72 11.91 12.59
CA GLN A 584 14.03 11.86 11.16
C GLN A 584 15.02 12.95 10.80
N VAL A 585 16.06 12.57 10.06
CA VAL A 585 17.01 13.50 9.41
C VAL A 585 16.74 13.44 7.91
N PHE A 586 16.77 14.58 7.25
CA PHE A 586 16.48 14.67 5.82
C PHE A 586 17.34 15.71 5.10
N ASP A 587 17.57 15.45 3.83
CA ASP A 587 18.09 16.39 2.82
C ASP A 587 17.15 16.36 1.63
N GLN A 588 16.56 17.50 1.33
CA GLN A 588 15.57 17.68 0.28
C GLN A 588 15.98 18.82 -0.65
N LYS A 589 15.87 18.59 -1.93
CA LYS A 589 16.07 19.60 -2.96
C LYS A 589 14.89 19.60 -3.91
N PHE A 590 14.33 20.77 -4.14
CA PHE A 590 13.24 20.96 -5.10
C PHE A 590 13.62 22.05 -6.11
N ASP A 591 13.47 21.72 -7.38
CA ASP A 591 13.59 22.65 -8.50
C ASP A 591 12.17 23.08 -8.91
N TYR A 592 11.73 24.21 -8.40
CA TYR A 592 10.46 24.82 -8.75
C TYR A 592 10.56 25.52 -10.10
N ASN A 593 10.50 24.75 -11.17
CA ASN A 593 10.60 25.24 -12.53
C ASN A 593 9.35 24.82 -13.33
N PRO A 594 8.30 25.69 -13.40
CA PRO A 594 7.06 25.35 -14.10
C PRO A 594 7.23 25.03 -15.57
N ALA A 595 8.17 25.68 -16.26
CA ALA A 595 8.45 25.39 -17.68
C ALA A 595 9.03 23.98 -17.86
N LYS A 596 9.98 23.59 -17.02
CA LYS A 596 10.56 22.23 -17.01
C LYS A 596 9.52 21.20 -16.61
N SER A 597 8.72 21.48 -15.59
CA SER A 597 7.60 20.63 -15.18
C SER A 597 6.61 20.40 -16.32
N TYR A 598 6.24 21.47 -17.04
CA TYR A 598 5.37 21.36 -18.22
C TYR A 598 6.00 20.50 -19.32
N ALA A 599 7.28 20.69 -19.61
CA ALA A 599 7.99 19.90 -20.63
C ALA A 599 8.00 18.41 -20.28
N ILE A 600 8.26 18.06 -19.02
CA ILE A 600 8.27 16.68 -18.54
C ILE A 600 6.89 16.04 -18.63
N THR A 601 5.85 16.74 -18.17
CA THR A 601 4.49 16.19 -18.11
C THR A 601 3.77 16.13 -19.45
N ASN A 602 4.12 16.99 -20.39
CA ASN A 602 3.46 17.06 -21.71
C ASN A 602 4.34 16.58 -22.86
N GLY A 603 5.60 16.24 -22.61
CA GLY A 603 6.53 15.75 -23.64
C GLY A 603 6.94 16.81 -24.68
N GLN A 604 6.66 18.08 -24.43
CA GLN A 604 6.93 19.19 -25.33
C GLN A 604 7.54 20.37 -24.55
N SER A 605 8.54 20.99 -25.13
CA SER A 605 9.09 22.22 -24.56
C SER A 605 8.02 23.29 -24.50
N ALA A 606 7.92 23.98 -23.36
CA ALA A 606 7.09 25.16 -23.25
C ALA A 606 7.74 26.27 -24.09
N ASN A 607 7.16 26.59 -25.26
CA ASN A 607 7.59 27.74 -26.08
C ASN A 607 7.11 29.02 -25.42
N LEU A 608 7.77 29.37 -24.32
CA LEU A 608 7.47 30.59 -23.57
C LEU A 608 8.28 31.76 -24.12
N THR A 609 7.62 32.89 -24.33
CA THR A 609 8.33 34.14 -24.60
C THR A 609 9.15 34.56 -23.38
N ASN A 610 10.17 35.38 -23.55
CA ASN A 610 10.98 35.94 -22.46
C ASN A 610 10.09 36.60 -21.40
N ALA A 611 9.04 37.30 -21.82
CA ALA A 611 8.06 37.91 -20.95
C ALA A 611 7.29 36.86 -20.10
N GLN A 612 6.84 35.77 -20.72
CA GLN A 612 6.16 34.66 -20.01
C GLN A 612 7.09 33.96 -19.04
N ASN A 613 8.35 33.71 -19.45
CA ASN A 613 9.35 33.10 -18.55
C ASN A 613 9.61 33.95 -17.31
N SER A 614 9.58 35.27 -17.47
CA SER A 614 9.81 36.19 -16.35
C SER A 614 8.68 36.22 -15.31
N LEU A 615 7.48 35.79 -15.71
CA LEU A 615 6.32 35.64 -14.80
C LEU A 615 6.39 34.39 -13.92
N LEU A 616 7.18 33.42 -14.33
CA LEU A 616 7.27 32.13 -13.63
C LEU A 616 8.16 32.25 -12.39
N THR A 617 7.69 31.79 -11.28
CA THR A 617 8.46 31.72 -10.04
C THR A 617 9.41 30.54 -10.12
N ASN A 618 10.62 30.76 -10.61
CA ASN A 618 11.63 29.72 -10.83
C ASN A 618 12.74 29.83 -9.76
N TYR A 619 12.83 28.83 -8.90
CA TYR A 619 13.88 28.76 -7.92
C TYR A 619 14.18 27.31 -7.52
N ASN A 620 15.38 27.11 -7.02
CA ASN A 620 15.82 25.84 -6.45
C ASN A 620 15.91 26.02 -4.93
N GLN A 621 15.28 25.12 -4.19
CA GLN A 621 15.32 25.11 -2.73
C GLN A 621 16.01 23.84 -2.26
N SER A 622 17.10 23.97 -1.54
CA SER A 622 17.74 22.88 -0.80
C SER A 622 17.44 23.06 0.68
N THR A 623 16.99 22.02 1.33
CA THR A 623 16.61 22.03 2.74
C THR A 623 17.15 20.79 3.43
N GLU A 624 17.99 20.99 4.42
CA GLU A 624 18.47 19.95 5.31
C GLU A 624 17.85 20.15 6.71
N GLY A 625 17.53 19.07 7.41
CA GLY A 625 16.85 19.24 8.68
C GLY A 625 16.71 17.97 9.51
N LEU A 626 16.21 18.22 10.71
CA LEU A 626 15.88 17.23 11.72
C LEU A 626 14.43 17.44 12.17
N THR A 627 13.67 16.37 12.27
CA THR A 627 12.35 16.38 12.92
C THR A 627 12.32 15.40 14.08
N ILE A 628 11.72 15.81 15.18
CA ILE A 628 11.41 14.96 16.33
C ILE A 628 9.91 15.01 16.53
N SER A 629 9.26 13.84 16.44
CA SER A 629 7.82 13.72 16.53
C SER A 629 7.41 12.81 17.68
N THR A 630 6.35 13.19 18.36
CA THR A 630 5.70 12.32 19.35
C THR A 630 4.22 12.25 19.06
N SER A 631 3.61 11.09 19.24
CA SER A 631 2.17 10.96 19.07
C SER A 631 1.59 9.86 19.97
N THR A 632 0.31 10.02 20.32
CA THR A 632 -0.42 9.02 21.11
C THR A 632 -1.84 8.85 20.59
N ALA A 633 -2.38 7.64 20.70
CA ALA A 633 -3.76 7.35 20.34
C ALA A 633 -4.73 7.72 21.46
N LEU A 634 -5.79 8.44 21.15
CA LEU A 634 -6.86 8.86 22.08
C LEU A 634 -7.95 7.79 22.17
N ARG A 635 -7.65 6.67 22.81
CA ARG A 635 -8.55 5.49 22.86
C ARG A 635 -9.82 5.70 23.70
N LYS A 636 -9.77 6.57 24.70
CA LYS A 636 -10.87 6.76 25.67
C LYS A 636 -11.80 7.93 25.34
N LEU A 637 -11.38 8.89 24.52
CA LEU A 637 -12.11 10.13 24.31
C LEU A 637 -13.23 10.04 23.28
N PHE A 638 -13.11 9.13 22.32
CA PHE A 638 -14.08 8.96 21.24
C PHE A 638 -14.61 7.52 21.22
N ARG A 639 -15.89 7.34 21.54
CA ARG A 639 -16.64 6.09 21.39
C ARG A 639 -16.84 5.68 19.91
N MET A 640 -16.06 6.26 19.00
CA MET A 640 -16.18 6.04 17.57
C MET A 640 -15.26 4.90 17.11
N SER A 641 -15.74 4.11 16.18
CA SER A 641 -14.95 3.09 15.48
C SER A 641 -13.89 3.75 14.59
N GLY A 642 -12.72 4.05 15.14
CA GLY A 642 -11.62 4.66 14.40
C GLY A 642 -10.43 4.97 15.29
N VAL A 643 -9.32 5.33 14.68
CA VAL A 643 -8.10 5.70 15.39
C VAL A 643 -7.96 7.22 15.40
N ALA A 644 -8.17 7.83 16.58
CA ALA A 644 -7.86 9.23 16.83
C ALA A 644 -6.47 9.34 17.45
N ARG A 645 -5.63 10.21 16.95
CA ARG A 645 -4.27 10.45 17.46
C ARG A 645 -4.04 11.95 17.64
N VAL A 646 -3.30 12.30 18.69
CA VAL A 646 -2.69 13.62 18.82
C VAL A 646 -1.19 13.49 18.71
N GLY A 647 -0.57 14.46 18.08
CA GLY A 647 0.87 14.50 17.87
C GLY A 647 1.44 15.88 18.12
N LEU A 648 2.72 15.91 18.39
CA LEU A 648 3.53 17.11 18.47
C LEU A 648 4.83 16.84 17.71
N THR A 649 5.14 17.68 16.73
CA THR A 649 6.37 17.58 15.97
C THR A 649 7.19 18.84 16.15
N TYR A 650 8.44 18.70 16.51
CA TYR A 650 9.45 19.75 16.44
C TYR A 650 10.28 19.55 15.17
N GLY A 651 10.45 20.62 14.40
CA GLY A 651 11.26 20.62 13.18
C GLY A 651 12.30 21.73 13.23
N LEU A 652 13.53 21.38 12.93
CA LEU A 652 14.62 22.33 12.71
C LEU A 652 15.19 22.11 11.31
N SER A 653 15.15 23.11 10.48
CA SER A 653 15.67 23.03 9.11
C SER A 653 16.46 24.26 8.71
N ARG A 654 17.42 24.03 7.83
CA ARG A 654 18.22 25.07 7.16
C ARG A 654 17.95 25.00 5.68
N SER A 655 17.51 26.11 5.09
CA SER A 655 17.20 26.21 3.68
C SER A 655 18.15 27.14 2.95
N ALA A 656 18.48 26.77 1.72
CA ALA A 656 19.18 27.61 0.76
C ALA A 656 18.34 27.72 -0.52
N ILE A 657 18.22 28.94 -1.06
CA ILE A 657 17.42 29.23 -2.24
C ILE A 657 18.31 29.82 -3.32
N THR A 658 18.24 29.25 -4.50
CA THR A 658 18.88 29.76 -5.72
C THR A 658 17.79 30.10 -6.72
N THR A 659 17.77 31.34 -7.15
CA THR A 659 16.77 31.87 -8.09
C THR A 659 17.34 31.92 -9.50
N PHE A 660 16.49 31.62 -10.51
CA PHE A 660 16.90 31.53 -11.91
C PHE A 660 16.50 32.76 -12.74
N ASN A 661 15.71 33.66 -12.18
CA ASN A 661 15.37 34.94 -12.81
C ASN A 661 15.34 36.08 -11.79
N ASP A 662 15.56 37.29 -12.29
CA ASP A 662 15.63 38.51 -11.44
C ASP A 662 14.29 38.78 -10.74
N ASN A 663 13.15 38.47 -11.33
CA ASN A 663 11.86 38.70 -10.72
C ASN A 663 11.68 37.84 -9.46
N THR A 664 11.99 36.54 -9.56
CA THR A 664 11.95 35.62 -8.42
C THR A 664 12.96 36.03 -7.35
N ARG A 665 14.16 36.46 -7.77
CA ARG A 665 15.19 36.99 -6.84
C ARG A 665 14.66 38.20 -6.07
N ASN A 666 14.11 39.17 -6.76
CA ASN A 666 13.60 40.41 -6.14
C ASN A 666 12.48 40.08 -5.12
N VAL A 667 11.59 39.14 -5.43
CA VAL A 667 10.55 38.68 -4.48
C VAL A 667 11.17 38.14 -3.19
N PHE A 668 12.15 37.26 -3.30
CA PHE A 668 12.78 36.67 -2.12
C PHE A 668 13.66 37.65 -1.35
N GLU A 669 14.30 38.59 -2.03
CA GLU A 669 15.17 39.58 -1.41
C GLU A 669 14.42 40.75 -0.77
N THR A 670 13.24 41.11 -1.31
CA THR A 670 12.50 42.30 -0.85
C THR A 670 11.41 42.01 0.18
N LEU A 671 10.79 40.81 0.17
CA LEU A 671 9.77 40.48 1.16
C LEU A 671 10.35 40.39 2.59
N ALA A 672 9.64 40.96 3.58
CA ALA A 672 10.09 41.02 4.96
C ALA A 672 9.89 39.73 5.73
N PHE A 673 10.46 38.60 5.29
CA PHE A 673 10.22 37.27 5.90
C PHE A 673 11.33 36.79 6.86
N ARG A 674 12.46 37.49 6.92
CA ARG A 674 13.56 37.14 7.82
C ARG A 674 13.73 38.20 8.93
N ALA A 675 13.75 37.74 10.17
CA ALA A 675 14.00 38.55 11.33
C ALA A 675 15.48 38.94 11.47
N GLY A 676 15.74 40.16 11.92
CA GLY A 676 17.05 40.61 12.36
C GLY A 676 18.08 40.83 11.24
N ILE A 677 17.66 40.97 9.98
CA ILE A 677 18.55 41.21 8.85
C ILE A 677 18.46 42.68 8.45
N ALA A 678 19.62 43.33 8.42
CA ALA A 678 19.75 44.63 7.83
C ALA A 678 19.98 44.50 6.32
N GLY A 679 19.06 45.03 5.50
CA GLY A 679 19.16 45.03 4.04
C GLY A 679 18.29 43.99 3.36
N GLN A 680 18.73 43.53 2.18
CA GLN A 680 18.06 42.49 1.42
C GLN A 680 18.20 41.12 2.10
N ASN A 681 17.22 40.25 1.97
CA ASN A 681 17.29 38.92 2.53
C ASN A 681 18.43 38.11 1.89
N GLN A 682 19.29 37.56 2.71
CA GLN A 682 20.23 36.55 2.26
C GLN A 682 19.45 35.25 2.03
N LEU A 683 19.57 34.65 0.83
CA LEU A 683 18.82 33.46 0.44
C LEU A 683 19.48 32.16 0.90
N ASN A 684 20.62 32.24 1.55
CA ASN A 684 21.35 31.14 2.13
C ASN A 684 21.23 31.12 3.67
N GLY A 685 21.21 29.90 4.24
CA GLY A 685 21.18 29.77 5.70
C GLY A 685 19.88 30.24 6.34
N ILE A 686 18.73 30.03 5.67
CA ILE A 686 17.42 30.36 6.24
C ILE A 686 17.09 29.27 7.24
N ILE A 687 17.08 29.61 8.53
CA ILE A 687 16.80 28.65 9.61
C ILE A 687 15.33 28.78 10.00
N THR A 688 14.61 27.65 9.87
CA THR A 688 13.23 27.50 10.33
C THR A 688 13.20 26.52 11.50
N SER A 689 12.79 27.02 12.68
CA SER A 689 12.54 26.22 13.86
C SER A 689 11.06 26.29 14.19
N GLN A 690 10.38 25.15 14.20
CA GLN A 690 8.93 25.08 14.24
C GLN A 690 8.41 23.98 15.18
N VAL A 691 7.24 24.23 15.76
CA VAL A 691 6.47 23.26 16.52
C VAL A 691 5.13 23.09 15.85
N THR A 692 4.73 21.83 15.65
CA THR A 692 3.50 21.49 14.95
C THR A 692 2.66 20.52 15.79
N PRO A 693 1.72 21.00 16.63
CA PRO A 693 0.67 20.16 17.18
C PRO A 693 -0.25 19.67 16.06
N SER A 694 -0.65 18.43 16.14
CA SER A 694 -1.50 17.81 15.14
C SER A 694 -2.54 16.90 15.77
N PHE A 695 -3.67 16.78 15.09
CA PHE A 695 -4.73 15.83 15.38
C PHE A 695 -5.07 15.09 14.10
N SER A 696 -5.15 13.76 14.20
CA SER A 696 -5.59 12.91 13.10
C SER A 696 -6.66 11.92 13.57
N PHE A 697 -7.66 11.70 12.72
CA PHE A 697 -8.71 10.72 12.94
C PHE A 697 -8.98 9.99 11.63
N SER A 698 -8.89 8.65 11.64
CA SER A 698 -9.10 7.86 10.44
C SER A 698 -9.95 6.62 10.73
N THR A 699 -10.91 6.37 9.84
CA THR A 699 -11.73 5.15 9.77
C THR A 699 -11.66 4.51 8.39
N LEU A 700 -10.64 4.85 7.60
CA LEU A 700 -10.48 4.33 6.25
C LEU A 700 -10.27 2.81 6.29
N ASP A 701 -10.92 2.11 5.37
CA ASP A 701 -10.81 0.66 5.20
C ASP A 701 -9.44 0.22 4.66
N ARG A 702 -8.75 1.11 3.91
CA ARG A 702 -7.39 0.91 3.40
C ARG A 702 -6.68 2.24 3.16
N ALA A 703 -5.35 2.22 3.18
CA ALA A 703 -4.53 3.42 3.00
C ALA A 703 -4.50 3.89 1.52
N VAL A 704 -4.42 2.96 0.56
CA VAL A 704 -4.40 3.24 -0.88
C VAL A 704 -5.72 2.82 -1.51
N GLY A 705 -6.34 3.74 -2.26
CA GLY A 705 -7.63 3.51 -2.92
C GLY A 705 -8.76 3.18 -1.94
N PRO A 706 -9.03 3.98 -0.89
CA PRO A 706 -10.05 3.68 0.08
C PRO A 706 -11.44 3.61 -0.56
N HIS A 707 -12.27 2.67 -0.07
CA HIS A 707 -13.65 2.49 -0.54
C HIS A 707 -14.67 3.01 0.46
N ASN A 708 -14.32 3.06 1.74
CA ASN A 708 -15.22 3.50 2.80
C ASN A 708 -14.43 4.14 3.93
N GLY A 709 -15.06 5.09 4.61
CA GLY A 709 -14.53 5.71 5.82
C GLY A 709 -14.29 7.19 5.69
N LYS A 710 -13.73 7.75 6.75
CA LYS A 710 -13.43 9.18 6.91
C LYS A 710 -12.00 9.34 7.38
N ASP A 711 -11.38 10.45 6.99
CA ASP A 711 -10.05 10.83 7.44
C ASP A 711 -10.02 12.35 7.66
N LEU A 712 -9.62 12.76 8.85
CA LEU A 712 -9.46 14.16 9.24
C LEU A 712 -8.04 14.36 9.75
N ASN A 713 -7.34 15.29 9.15
CA ASN A 713 -6.03 15.73 9.62
C ASN A 713 -6.08 17.24 9.87
N VAL A 714 -5.71 17.67 11.08
CA VAL A 714 -5.59 19.05 11.48
C VAL A 714 -4.19 19.26 12.03
N ALA A 715 -3.48 20.26 11.52
CA ALA A 715 -2.15 20.61 11.98
C ALA A 715 -2.01 22.12 12.10
N PHE A 716 -1.29 22.57 13.12
CA PHE A 716 -1.01 23.97 13.38
C PHE A 716 0.51 24.15 13.47
N GLN A 717 1.11 24.63 12.40
CA GLN A 717 2.55 24.85 12.34
C GLN A 717 2.90 26.24 12.87
N PHE A 718 3.70 26.31 13.92
CA PHE A 718 4.24 27.53 14.50
C PHE A 718 5.75 27.58 14.26
N ALA A 719 6.20 28.35 13.30
CA ALA A 719 7.61 28.65 13.06
C ALA A 719 7.99 29.94 13.79
N GLY A 720 9.16 29.95 14.43
CA GLY A 720 9.61 31.09 15.21
C GLY A 720 10.01 30.74 16.65
N VAL A 721 10.12 29.46 16.96
CA VAL A 721 10.68 28.95 18.24
C VAL A 721 12.22 28.95 18.15
N GLY A 722 12.81 30.08 17.83
CA GLY A 722 14.19 30.21 17.34
C GLY A 722 14.23 30.29 15.81
N GLY A 723 15.44 30.37 15.23
CA GLY A 723 15.59 30.58 13.79
C GLY A 723 15.32 32.01 13.34
N ASN A 724 15.20 32.21 12.03
CA ASN A 724 15.06 33.55 11.43
C ASN A 724 13.81 33.69 10.54
N THR A 725 12.85 32.78 10.65
CA THR A 725 11.53 32.85 10.01
C THR A 725 10.45 32.76 11.07
N LYS A 726 9.36 33.54 10.96
CA LYS A 726 8.25 33.55 11.89
C LYS A 726 6.93 33.52 11.15
N TYR A 727 6.23 32.38 11.21
CA TYR A 727 4.89 32.25 10.63
C TYR A 727 4.07 31.21 11.34
N PHE A 728 2.76 31.35 11.22
CA PHE A 728 1.77 30.38 11.63
C PHE A 728 1.05 29.81 10.40
N ALA A 729 0.95 28.49 10.29
CA ALA A 729 0.30 27.84 9.15
C ALA A 729 -0.65 26.72 9.60
N PRO A 730 -1.95 27.00 9.73
CA PRO A 730 -2.97 25.98 9.95
C PRO A 730 -3.27 25.22 8.67
N THR A 731 -3.43 23.89 8.80
CA THR A 731 -3.86 22.99 7.74
C THR A 731 -5.00 22.13 8.23
N ILE A 732 -6.08 22.05 7.46
CA ILE A 732 -7.22 21.17 7.72
C ILE A 732 -7.47 20.37 6.44
N ALA A 733 -7.36 19.04 6.54
CA ALA A 733 -7.66 18.15 5.45
C ALA A 733 -8.72 17.12 5.88
N TRP A 734 -9.82 17.11 5.17
CA TRP A 734 -10.91 16.15 5.35
C TRP A 734 -11.07 15.32 4.10
N ARG A 735 -11.17 13.98 4.26
CA ARG A 735 -11.49 13.04 3.18
C ARG A 735 -12.59 12.11 3.64
N GLN A 736 -13.51 11.79 2.75
CA GLN A 736 -14.57 10.82 3.03
C GLN A 736 -14.91 10.01 1.78
N PHE A 737 -15.16 8.72 1.99
CA PHE A 737 -15.48 7.77 0.94
C PHE A 737 -16.76 7.02 1.28
N PHE A 738 -17.63 6.87 0.29
CA PHE A 738 -18.92 6.21 0.42
C PHE A 738 -19.07 5.11 -0.64
N PRO A 739 -19.23 3.84 -0.26
CA PRO A 739 -19.61 2.80 -1.20
C PRO A 739 -21.06 3.00 -1.63
N MET A 740 -21.29 3.21 -2.91
CA MET A 740 -22.62 3.46 -3.48
C MET A 740 -23.42 2.16 -3.55
N LYS A 741 -24.66 2.17 -2.94
CA LYS A 741 -25.54 1.00 -2.81
C LYS A 741 -26.31 0.83 -4.10
N GLY A 742 -26.24 0.67 -5.11
CA GLY A 742 -27.17 0.51 -6.25
C GLY A 742 -26.50 0.47 -7.61
N LEU A 743 -25.36 1.13 -7.72
CA LEU A 743 -24.60 1.20 -8.97
C LEU A 743 -23.35 0.31 -8.84
N ARG A 744 -23.46 -0.94 -9.24
CA ARG A 744 -22.35 -1.87 -9.30
C ARG A 744 -22.04 -2.17 -10.76
N VAL A 745 -20.99 -1.58 -11.28
CA VAL A 745 -20.59 -1.74 -12.68
C VAL A 745 -19.69 -2.97 -12.88
N SER A 746 -18.96 -3.38 -11.85
CA SER A 746 -18.12 -4.57 -11.91
C SER A 746 -18.27 -5.46 -10.67
N LYS A 747 -17.76 -6.69 -10.74
CA LYS A 747 -17.71 -7.61 -9.60
C LYS A 747 -16.63 -7.28 -8.60
N GLU A 748 -15.64 -6.50 -8.99
CA GLU A 748 -14.45 -6.18 -8.19
C GLU A 748 -14.74 -5.29 -6.99
N GLY A 749 -15.92 -4.72 -6.90
CA GLY A 749 -16.32 -3.90 -5.79
C GLY A 749 -17.53 -3.02 -6.10
N ARG A 750 -17.93 -2.22 -5.13
CA ARG A 750 -18.94 -1.18 -5.30
C ARG A 750 -18.29 0.07 -5.88
N ASN A 751 -19.06 0.84 -6.64
CA ASN A 751 -18.62 2.18 -6.99
C ASN A 751 -18.45 3.02 -5.73
N VAL A 752 -17.51 3.92 -5.73
CA VAL A 752 -17.16 4.74 -4.57
C VAL A 752 -17.29 6.21 -4.93
N LEU A 753 -18.03 6.95 -4.13
CA LEU A 753 -18.01 8.40 -4.15
C LEU A 753 -17.02 8.88 -3.09
N GLY A 754 -15.96 9.54 -3.52
CA GLY A 754 -14.97 10.16 -2.65
C GLY A 754 -15.01 11.67 -2.75
N TYR A 755 -14.86 12.36 -1.63
CA TYR A 755 -14.60 13.78 -1.65
C TYR A 755 -13.50 14.17 -0.66
N ARG A 756 -12.81 15.25 -0.98
CA ARG A 756 -11.78 15.87 -0.16
C ARG A 756 -12.04 17.36 -0.04
N VAL A 757 -11.78 17.90 1.13
CA VAL A 757 -11.68 19.34 1.40
C VAL A 757 -10.33 19.60 2.02
N LEU A 758 -9.60 20.54 1.48
CA LEU A 758 -8.31 21.01 1.97
C LEU A 758 -8.38 22.51 2.20
N PHE A 759 -8.05 22.95 3.40
CA PHE A 759 -7.85 24.33 3.76
C PHE A 759 -6.45 24.52 4.31
N ASN A 760 -5.73 25.44 3.73
CA ASN A 760 -4.40 25.86 4.18
C ASN A 760 -4.38 27.37 4.28
N GLU A 761 -3.81 27.88 5.37
CA GLU A 761 -3.53 29.30 5.54
C GLU A 761 -2.09 29.46 6.02
N VAL A 762 -1.49 30.60 5.75
CA VAL A 762 -0.19 30.95 6.29
C VAL A 762 -0.12 32.45 6.58
N THR A 763 0.29 32.76 7.79
CA THR A 763 0.40 34.17 8.27
C THR A 763 1.73 34.37 8.97
N GLY A 764 2.51 35.33 8.54
CA GLY A 764 3.69 35.77 9.27
C GLY A 764 3.30 36.63 10.49
N PHE A 765 4.13 36.65 11.52
CA PHE A 765 3.90 37.42 12.73
C PHE A 765 5.18 38.08 13.25
N GLY A 766 5.03 38.98 14.23
CA GLY A 766 6.17 39.68 14.80
C GLY A 766 6.85 40.66 13.83
N GLY A 767 6.09 41.22 12.89
CA GLY A 767 6.61 42.15 11.88
C GLY A 767 7.20 41.49 10.64
N GLU A 768 7.27 40.14 10.59
CA GLU A 768 7.66 39.42 9.40
C GLU A 768 6.43 38.92 8.64
N VAL A 769 6.60 38.62 7.35
CA VAL A 769 5.60 37.95 6.49
C VAL A 769 5.98 36.49 6.28
N ALA A 770 5.01 35.67 5.87
CA ALA A 770 5.29 34.30 5.52
C ALA A 770 6.29 34.21 4.36
N PRO A 771 7.33 33.34 4.46
CA PRO A 771 8.32 33.22 3.38
C PRO A 771 7.66 32.74 2.08
N PRO A 772 8.13 33.16 0.90
CA PRO A 772 7.54 32.74 -0.38
C PRO A 772 7.46 31.24 -0.56
N PHE A 773 8.39 30.46 -0.01
CA PHE A 773 8.39 29.00 -0.07
C PHE A 773 7.40 28.33 0.91
N ALA A 774 6.92 29.06 1.92
CA ALA A 774 5.90 28.59 2.86
C ALA A 774 4.49 29.04 2.45
N ARG A 775 4.36 29.98 1.50
CA ARG A 775 3.07 30.45 0.98
C ARG A 775 2.35 29.34 0.22
N VAL A 776 1.04 29.43 0.12
CA VAL A 776 0.21 28.44 -0.54
C VAL A 776 0.03 28.73 -2.02
N TYR A 777 0.06 27.69 -2.84
CA TYR A 777 -0.09 27.74 -4.28
C TYR A 777 -1.09 26.69 -4.74
N GLY A 778 -2.03 27.07 -5.60
CA GLY A 778 -2.99 26.15 -6.18
C GLY A 778 -2.56 25.57 -7.53
N GLY A 779 -3.18 24.44 -7.90
CA GLY A 779 -2.96 23.72 -9.16
C GLY A 779 -2.00 22.54 -9.05
N GLY A 780 -2.11 21.64 -10.00
CA GLY A 780 -1.34 20.41 -10.07
C GLY A 780 -2.22 19.16 -9.95
N GLU A 781 -1.63 18.00 -10.26
CA GLU A 781 -2.32 16.71 -10.34
C GLU A 781 -2.89 16.21 -8.99
N ASN A 782 -2.40 16.74 -7.87
CA ASN A 782 -2.84 16.38 -6.52
C ASN A 782 -3.69 17.47 -5.85
N ASP A 783 -3.95 18.58 -6.55
CA ASP A 783 -4.73 19.70 -6.05
C ASP A 783 -5.92 19.97 -6.98
N ILE A 784 -5.74 20.72 -8.06
CA ILE A 784 -6.74 20.98 -9.09
C ILE A 784 -6.21 20.41 -10.40
N ARG A 785 -6.67 19.25 -10.80
CA ARG A 785 -6.25 18.58 -12.04
C ARG A 785 -6.56 19.47 -13.24
N GLY A 786 -5.71 19.43 -14.26
CA GLY A 786 -5.89 20.26 -15.46
C GLY A 786 -5.20 21.62 -15.40
N PHE A 787 -4.73 22.07 -14.23
CA PHE A 787 -3.88 23.24 -14.06
C PHE A 787 -2.43 22.82 -13.81
N ASP A 788 -1.50 23.67 -14.23
CA ASP A 788 -0.09 23.40 -13.96
C ASP A 788 0.20 23.60 -12.47
N ILE A 789 1.24 22.94 -11.99
CA ILE A 789 1.63 23.05 -10.59
C ILE A 789 1.94 24.52 -10.25
N ARG A 790 1.40 24.99 -9.14
CA ARG A 790 1.54 26.38 -8.64
C ARG A 790 1.01 27.49 -9.58
N SER A 791 0.30 27.14 -10.66
CA SER A 791 -0.19 28.15 -11.61
C SER A 791 -1.43 28.90 -11.14
N ALA A 792 -2.25 28.28 -10.29
CA ALA A 792 -3.49 28.86 -9.81
C ALA A 792 -3.27 29.73 -8.56
N SER A 793 -2.57 30.84 -8.71
CA SER A 793 -2.19 31.72 -7.62
C SER A 793 -2.35 33.20 -8.02
N PRO A 794 -2.50 34.14 -7.07
CA PRO A 794 -2.55 35.57 -7.36
C PRO A 794 -1.20 36.12 -7.82
N TYR A 795 -1.25 37.14 -8.62
CA TYR A 795 -0.08 37.89 -9.10
C TYR A 795 0.07 39.22 -8.37
N THR A 796 1.32 39.70 -8.24
CA THR A 796 1.67 40.98 -7.61
C THR A 796 2.63 41.78 -8.47
N PHE A 797 2.60 43.10 -8.32
CA PHE A 797 3.58 44.03 -8.89
C PHE A 797 4.78 44.08 -7.97
N ILE A 798 5.93 43.63 -8.46
CA ILE A 798 7.22 43.68 -7.73
C ILE A 798 8.01 44.91 -8.19
N PRO A 799 8.30 45.86 -7.31
CA PRO A 799 9.12 47.00 -7.67
C PRO A 799 10.55 46.57 -7.93
N THR A 800 11.14 47.09 -9.00
CA THR A 800 12.51 46.76 -9.36
C THR A 800 13.18 47.92 -10.10
N ARG A 801 14.50 47.96 -10.03
CA ARG A 801 15.36 48.85 -10.82
C ARG A 801 15.92 48.05 -11.98
N VAL A 802 15.74 48.56 -13.20
CA VAL A 802 16.37 47.99 -14.40
C VAL A 802 17.24 49.05 -15.05
N ASN A 803 18.38 48.64 -15.57
CA ASN A 803 19.24 49.50 -16.35
C ASN A 803 19.03 49.18 -17.82
N MET A 804 18.63 50.19 -18.61
CA MET A 804 18.55 50.08 -20.06
C MET A 804 19.73 50.78 -20.71
N ASN A 805 20.33 50.13 -21.66
CA ASN A 805 21.35 50.78 -22.49
C ASN A 805 20.68 51.79 -23.44
N LEU A 806 21.20 52.98 -23.50
CA LEU A 806 20.79 53.95 -24.50
C LEU A 806 21.18 53.42 -25.87
N THR A 807 20.17 53.20 -26.73
CA THR A 807 20.33 52.52 -28.01
C THR A 807 19.89 53.39 -29.16
N ASN A 808 20.70 53.50 -30.17
CA ASN A 808 20.39 54.22 -31.40
C ASN A 808 19.31 53.46 -32.23
N PRO A 809 18.64 54.18 -33.18
CA PRO A 809 17.62 53.51 -34.04
C PRO A 809 18.17 52.38 -34.92
N ASP A 810 19.48 52.39 -35.22
CA ASP A 810 20.17 51.30 -35.93
C ASP A 810 20.49 50.07 -35.06
N GLY A 811 20.14 50.13 -33.75
CA GLY A 811 20.40 49.09 -32.77
C GLY A 811 21.79 49.13 -32.14
N SER A 812 22.64 50.08 -32.52
CA SER A 812 23.95 50.30 -31.90
C SER A 812 23.80 50.94 -30.50
N LEU A 813 24.70 50.57 -29.58
CA LEU A 813 24.69 51.13 -28.21
C LEU A 813 25.41 52.50 -28.19
N VAL A 814 24.90 53.45 -27.43
CA VAL A 814 25.55 54.75 -27.26
C VAL A 814 26.71 54.60 -26.26
N PRO A 815 27.96 54.74 -26.72
CA PRO A 815 29.13 54.64 -25.86
C PRO A 815 29.17 55.76 -24.82
N ARG A 816 29.63 55.47 -23.61
CA ARG A 816 29.79 56.48 -22.56
C ARG A 816 30.90 57.48 -22.88
N ASP A 817 31.94 57.01 -23.54
CA ASP A 817 32.99 57.84 -24.09
C ASP A 817 32.96 57.80 -25.64
N PRO A 818 32.44 58.86 -26.33
CA PRO A 818 32.39 58.88 -27.77
C PRO A 818 33.76 58.91 -28.44
N SER A 819 34.80 59.34 -27.70
CA SER A 819 36.17 59.35 -28.22
C SER A 819 36.86 57.96 -28.15
N ASN A 820 36.34 57.05 -27.34
CA ASN A 820 36.87 55.70 -27.23
C ASN A 820 35.75 54.62 -27.09
N PRO A 821 35.00 54.34 -28.16
CA PRO A 821 33.84 53.43 -28.14
C PRO A 821 34.23 52.00 -27.82
N THR A 822 35.49 51.62 -27.89
CA THR A 822 35.99 50.29 -27.61
C THR A 822 36.25 50.01 -26.13
N LEU A 823 36.23 51.00 -25.26
CA LEU A 823 36.39 50.88 -23.80
C LEU A 823 35.18 50.26 -23.06
N GLY A 824 34.23 49.69 -23.79
CA GLY A 824 33.25 48.74 -23.31
C GLY A 824 32.15 49.26 -22.34
N THR A 825 32.07 50.57 -22.03
CA THR A 825 31.01 51.10 -21.18
C THR A 825 30.01 51.90 -22.00
N ASN A 826 28.76 51.45 -22.00
CA ASN A 826 27.66 52.14 -22.68
C ASN A 826 26.87 53.03 -21.65
N VAL A 827 26.17 54.02 -22.18
CA VAL A 827 25.27 54.82 -21.37
C VAL A 827 24.10 53.97 -20.90
N GLN A 828 23.93 53.88 -19.58
CA GLN A 828 22.83 53.11 -18.96
C GLN A 828 21.86 54.08 -18.28
N ILE A 829 20.59 53.85 -18.56
CA ILE A 829 19.50 54.63 -17.94
C ILE A 829 18.83 53.76 -16.89
N PRO A 830 18.94 54.02 -15.60
CA PRO A 830 18.21 53.31 -14.56
C PRO A 830 16.74 53.74 -14.60
N ILE A 831 15.85 52.82 -14.81
CA ILE A 831 14.41 53.07 -14.82
C ILE A 831 13.68 52.27 -13.73
N PRO A 832 12.68 52.90 -13.08
CA PRO A 832 11.85 52.21 -12.08
C PRO A 832 10.68 51.52 -12.79
N VAL A 833 10.56 50.25 -12.61
CA VAL A 833 9.49 49.45 -13.23
C VAL A 833 8.86 48.51 -12.22
N TYR A 834 7.63 48.09 -12.49
CA TYR A 834 7.04 46.96 -11.83
C TYR A 834 7.19 45.72 -12.70
N ARG A 835 7.53 44.59 -12.10
CA ARG A 835 7.48 43.31 -12.74
C ARG A 835 6.40 42.45 -12.10
N LEU A 836 5.74 41.62 -12.91
CA LEU A 836 4.73 40.72 -12.45
C LEU A 836 5.37 39.41 -11.94
N ALA A 837 4.94 38.94 -10.77
CA ALA A 837 5.32 37.64 -10.23
C ALA A 837 4.18 37.00 -9.45
N SER A 838 4.10 35.68 -9.50
CA SER A 838 3.23 34.92 -8.61
C SER A 838 4.00 34.61 -7.32
N ILE A 839 3.56 35.18 -6.22
CA ILE A 839 4.18 34.97 -4.89
C ILE A 839 3.43 33.99 -4.02
N GLY A 840 2.42 33.30 -4.58
CA GLY A 840 1.49 32.49 -3.83
C GLY A 840 0.41 33.27 -3.11
N GLY A 841 -0.55 32.56 -2.56
CA GLY A 841 -1.55 33.10 -1.65
C GLY A 841 -1.12 33.00 -0.18
N ASP A 842 -1.85 33.65 0.70
CA ASP A 842 -1.82 33.35 2.14
C ASP A 842 -2.87 32.30 2.50
N THR A 843 -3.91 32.11 1.69
CA THR A 843 -5.01 31.20 1.92
C THR A 843 -5.27 30.35 0.66
N ASN A 844 -5.47 29.04 0.86
CA ASN A 844 -5.89 28.11 -0.17
C ASN A 844 -7.06 27.26 0.32
N PHE A 845 -8.08 27.14 -0.51
CA PHE A 845 -9.20 26.26 -0.32
C PHE A 845 -9.37 25.39 -1.56
N THR A 846 -9.32 24.07 -1.38
CA THR A 846 -9.50 23.10 -2.48
C THR A 846 -10.53 22.06 -2.09
N THR A 847 -11.41 21.72 -3.01
CA THR A 847 -12.34 20.60 -2.86
C THR A 847 -12.29 19.73 -4.12
N ASN A 848 -12.23 18.41 -3.91
CA ASN A 848 -12.18 17.42 -4.95
C ASN A 848 -13.35 16.44 -4.74
N LEU A 849 -14.11 16.19 -5.78
CA LEU A 849 -15.17 15.19 -5.83
C LEU A 849 -14.83 14.17 -6.90
N GLU A 850 -14.87 12.89 -6.55
CA GLU A 850 -14.50 11.81 -7.44
C GLU A 850 -15.47 10.63 -7.35
N TYR A 851 -16.00 10.22 -8.48
CA TYR A 851 -16.82 9.02 -8.60
C TYR A 851 -16.03 7.90 -9.25
N ARG A 852 -15.61 6.91 -8.44
CA ARG A 852 -14.72 5.80 -8.81
C ARG A 852 -15.53 4.58 -9.19
N ILE A 853 -15.18 3.99 -10.32
CA ILE A 853 -15.76 2.77 -10.87
C ILE A 853 -14.64 1.73 -11.01
N PRO A 854 -14.54 0.75 -10.10
CA PRO A 854 -13.58 -0.32 -10.26
C PRO A 854 -13.98 -1.19 -11.46
N ILE A 855 -13.08 -1.33 -12.43
CA ILE A 855 -13.32 -2.15 -13.63
C ILE A 855 -12.81 -3.57 -13.40
N VAL A 856 -11.55 -3.70 -13.03
CA VAL A 856 -10.88 -4.93 -12.57
C VAL A 856 -10.03 -4.58 -11.36
N SER A 857 -9.54 -5.58 -10.64
CA SER A 857 -8.85 -5.39 -9.34
C SER A 857 -7.76 -4.30 -9.34
N GLN A 858 -7.10 -4.08 -10.47
CA GLN A 858 -6.00 -3.15 -10.63
C GLN A 858 -6.35 -1.90 -11.44
N VAL A 859 -7.56 -1.83 -12.03
CA VAL A 859 -7.96 -0.75 -12.94
C VAL A 859 -9.22 -0.07 -12.42
N THR A 860 -9.14 1.24 -12.19
CA THR A 860 -10.26 2.07 -11.77
C THR A 860 -10.48 3.19 -12.78
N PHE A 861 -11.71 3.38 -13.20
CA PHE A 861 -12.14 4.54 -13.96
C PHE A 861 -12.86 5.52 -13.05
N SER A 862 -12.58 6.82 -13.19
CA SER A 862 -13.18 7.84 -12.33
C SER A 862 -13.65 9.04 -13.16
N PHE A 863 -14.76 9.62 -12.73
CA PHE A 863 -15.15 11.00 -13.08
C PHE A 863 -14.78 11.90 -11.91
N PHE A 864 -14.26 13.07 -12.21
CA PHE A 864 -13.87 14.01 -11.17
C PHE A 864 -14.31 15.44 -11.44
N THR A 865 -14.46 16.18 -10.36
CA THR A 865 -14.64 17.63 -10.33
C THR A 865 -13.76 18.20 -9.25
N ASP A 866 -12.81 19.03 -9.62
CA ASP A 866 -11.92 19.74 -8.71
C ASP A 866 -12.27 21.21 -8.74
N PHE A 867 -12.36 21.83 -7.56
CA PHE A 867 -12.55 23.25 -7.39
C PHE A 867 -11.51 23.79 -6.41
N GLY A 868 -10.91 24.93 -6.73
CA GLY A 868 -9.93 25.55 -5.85
C GLY A 868 -9.89 27.05 -5.97
N LEU A 869 -9.45 27.66 -4.88
CA LEU A 869 -9.32 29.08 -4.74
C LEU A 869 -8.09 29.39 -3.89
N THR A 870 -7.11 30.07 -4.50
CA THR A 870 -5.90 30.53 -3.82
C THR A 870 -5.87 32.05 -3.88
N PHE A 871 -5.74 32.70 -2.73
CA PHE A 871 -5.89 34.17 -2.63
C PHE A 871 -5.10 34.74 -1.47
N ASN A 872 -5.01 36.04 -1.44
CA ASN A 872 -4.44 36.85 -0.34
C ASN A 872 -5.58 37.57 0.41
N THR A 873 -5.72 37.26 1.69
CA THR A 873 -6.69 37.86 2.60
C THR A 873 -6.11 39.07 3.32
N GLN A 874 -4.82 39.03 3.61
CA GLN A 874 -4.14 39.99 4.49
C GLN A 874 -3.10 40.80 3.70
N PRO A 875 -3.39 42.08 3.40
CA PRO A 875 -2.41 42.97 2.74
C PRO A 875 -1.09 43.09 3.51
N GLY A 876 -1.12 42.99 4.83
CA GLY A 876 0.06 42.99 5.68
C GLY A 876 1.07 41.85 5.37
N GLN A 877 0.61 40.74 4.78
CA GLN A 877 1.46 39.64 4.36
C GLN A 877 2.21 39.91 3.04
N LEU A 878 1.99 41.04 2.44
CA LEU A 878 2.70 41.53 1.24
C LEU A 878 3.71 42.60 1.56
N ARG A 879 4.08 42.77 2.85
CA ARG A 879 5.04 43.80 3.32
C ARG A 879 6.45 43.48 2.83
N GLN A 880 7.11 44.50 2.34
CA GLN A 880 8.50 44.45 1.92
C GLN A 880 9.45 44.89 3.07
N SER A 881 10.70 44.47 2.97
CA SER A 881 11.76 44.94 3.89
C SER A 881 11.95 46.43 3.76
N VAL A 882 11.92 47.16 4.91
CA VAL A 882 12.12 48.60 4.95
C VAL A 882 13.46 48.98 4.31
N LEU A 883 14.52 48.24 4.61
CA LEU A 883 15.84 48.52 4.05
C LEU A 883 15.93 48.14 2.56
N GLY A 884 15.23 47.06 2.11
CA GLY A 884 15.14 46.73 0.70
C GLY A 884 14.43 47.80 -0.11
N ILE A 885 13.34 48.37 0.40
CA ILE A 885 12.64 49.48 -0.23
C ILE A 885 13.47 50.77 -0.17
N SER A 886 14.13 51.08 0.96
CA SER A 886 15.02 52.23 1.05
C SER A 886 16.16 52.16 0.03
N ALA A 887 16.71 50.98 -0.23
CA ALA A 887 17.74 50.75 -1.26
C ALA A 887 17.20 50.95 -2.69
N LEU A 888 15.91 50.69 -2.94
CA LEU A 888 15.25 51.01 -4.21
C LEU A 888 14.87 52.47 -4.33
N ASN A 889 14.53 53.15 -3.25
CA ASN A 889 14.13 54.54 -3.24
C ASN A 889 15.31 55.54 -3.22
N ALA A 890 16.46 55.12 -2.67
CA ALA A 890 17.62 55.99 -2.53
C ALA A 890 18.23 56.50 -3.86
N PRO A 891 18.34 55.66 -4.93
CA PRO A 891 18.95 56.13 -6.16
C PRO A 891 18.00 57.01 -6.98
N LEU A 892 18.60 57.97 -7.70
CA LEU A 892 17.88 58.67 -8.73
C LEU A 892 17.71 57.80 -9.97
N TYR A 893 16.52 57.87 -10.58
CA TYR A 893 16.16 57.15 -11.79
C TYR A 893 16.16 58.08 -12.99
N GLY A 894 16.51 57.54 -14.15
CA GLY A 894 16.52 58.28 -15.40
C GLY A 894 17.86 58.90 -15.75
N CYS A 895 17.87 59.53 -16.91
CA CYS A 895 18.99 60.28 -17.47
C CYS A 895 18.46 61.55 -18.20
N PRO A 896 17.79 62.47 -17.47
CA PRO A 896 17.14 63.60 -18.12
C PRO A 896 18.09 64.40 -18.99
N GLN A 897 19.35 64.46 -18.63
CA GLN A 897 20.38 65.15 -19.37
C GLN A 897 21.62 64.27 -19.50
N LEU A 898 22.13 64.20 -20.71
CA LEU A 898 23.36 63.45 -21.03
C LEU A 898 24.44 64.48 -21.36
N VAL A 899 25.51 64.55 -20.56
CA VAL A 899 26.64 65.47 -20.79
C VAL A 899 27.93 64.64 -20.78
N ASN A 900 28.70 64.74 -21.87
CA ASN A 900 29.94 63.93 -22.04
C ASN A 900 29.80 62.44 -21.66
N GLY A 901 28.75 61.83 -22.13
CA GLY A 901 28.47 60.41 -21.86
C GLY A 901 27.98 60.06 -20.44
N ASN A 902 27.85 60.99 -19.51
CA ASN A 902 27.39 60.87 -18.16
C ASN A 902 25.95 61.33 -18.02
N CYS A 903 25.13 60.58 -17.36
CA CYS A 903 23.79 60.99 -16.96
C CYS A 903 23.83 61.98 -15.83
N ILE A 904 23.21 63.16 -16.04
CA ILE A 904 23.06 64.19 -15.04
C ILE A 904 21.59 64.39 -14.71
N GLY A 905 21.30 64.51 -13.42
CA GLY A 905 19.92 64.54 -12.93
C GLY A 905 19.29 63.22 -12.74
N GLY A 906 18.02 63.22 -12.51
CA GLY A 906 17.22 62.04 -12.26
C GLY A 906 16.03 62.35 -11.34
N THR A 907 15.13 61.45 -11.22
CA THR A 907 13.93 61.56 -10.41
C THR A 907 13.93 60.52 -9.28
N SER A 908 13.64 60.97 -8.07
CA SER A 908 13.41 60.07 -6.95
C SER A 908 12.05 59.38 -7.11
N VAL A 909 11.97 58.11 -6.78
CA VAL A 909 10.73 57.33 -6.80
C VAL A 909 10.52 56.72 -5.44
N ASN A 910 9.30 56.79 -4.93
CA ASN A 910 8.91 56.16 -3.68
C ASN A 910 8.09 54.92 -3.98
N PHE A 911 8.71 53.77 -3.91
CA PHE A 911 7.99 52.47 -3.99
C PHE A 911 7.21 52.24 -2.68
N PRO A 912 6.00 51.65 -2.78
CA PRO A 912 5.18 51.39 -1.62
C PRO A 912 5.80 50.28 -0.75
N LEU A 913 5.58 50.36 0.57
CA LEU A 913 6.04 49.32 1.53
C LEU A 913 5.33 47.97 1.35
N TYR A 914 4.12 47.98 0.79
CA TYR A 914 3.31 46.76 0.54
C TYR A 914 3.19 46.54 -0.96
N LEU A 915 3.43 45.30 -1.37
CA LEU A 915 3.24 44.91 -2.77
C LEU A 915 1.76 45.06 -3.17
N LYS A 916 1.52 45.59 -4.34
CA LYS A 916 0.19 45.72 -4.93
C LYS A 916 -0.20 44.43 -5.65
N THR A 917 -1.32 43.84 -5.25
CA THR A 917 -1.88 42.69 -5.97
C THR A 917 -2.46 43.15 -7.31
N VAL A 918 -2.23 42.38 -8.38
CA VAL A 918 -2.73 42.69 -9.71
C VAL A 918 -4.26 42.56 -9.72
N PRO A 919 -5.01 43.60 -10.13
CA PRO A 919 -6.47 43.57 -10.12
C PRO A 919 -7.06 42.39 -10.92
N GLY A 920 -7.98 41.63 -10.30
CA GLY A 920 -8.65 40.49 -10.91
C GLY A 920 -7.79 39.24 -11.05
N THR A 921 -6.69 39.11 -10.29
CA THR A 921 -5.94 37.85 -10.13
C THR A 921 -6.11 37.27 -8.74
N ASN A 922 -6.53 38.08 -7.76
CA ASN A 922 -6.90 37.63 -6.42
C ASN A 922 -8.36 37.12 -6.42
N PHE A 923 -8.70 36.15 -5.58
CA PHE A 923 -10.03 35.54 -5.47
C PHE A 923 -10.61 34.99 -6.79
N VAL A 924 -9.75 34.46 -7.65
CA VAL A 924 -10.22 33.82 -8.90
C VAL A 924 -10.43 32.34 -8.68
N PRO A 925 -11.69 31.85 -8.78
CA PRO A 925 -11.97 30.42 -8.66
C PRO A 925 -11.48 29.66 -9.89
N ARG A 926 -10.92 28.47 -9.68
CA ARG A 926 -10.56 27.50 -10.71
C ARG A 926 -11.40 26.26 -10.54
N MET A 927 -11.83 25.71 -11.65
CA MET A 927 -12.61 24.47 -11.66
C MET A 927 -12.14 23.59 -12.81
N SER A 928 -12.08 22.31 -12.55
CA SER A 928 -11.71 21.30 -13.54
C SER A 928 -12.68 20.11 -13.43
N ASN A 929 -13.23 19.69 -14.54
CA ASN A 929 -14.06 18.50 -14.66
C ASN A 929 -13.39 17.53 -15.61
N GLY A 930 -13.42 16.24 -15.31
CA GLY A 930 -12.74 15.30 -16.18
C GLY A 930 -13.03 13.84 -15.92
N ALA A 931 -12.33 13.03 -16.69
CA ALA A 931 -12.31 11.59 -16.55
C ALA A 931 -10.87 11.10 -16.37
N GLU A 932 -10.70 10.10 -15.55
CA GLU A 932 -9.40 9.53 -15.21
C GLU A 932 -9.47 8.01 -15.27
N LEU A 933 -8.45 7.41 -15.85
CA LEU A 933 -8.17 5.98 -15.79
C LEU A 933 -6.93 5.77 -14.94
N SER A 934 -7.05 5.05 -13.84
CA SER A 934 -5.95 4.69 -12.96
C SER A 934 -5.74 3.18 -12.95
N PHE A 935 -4.49 2.75 -12.97
CA PHE A 935 -4.12 1.35 -12.86
C PHE A 935 -2.85 1.19 -12.02
N ILE A 936 -2.85 0.18 -11.17
CA ILE A 936 -1.74 -0.13 -10.27
C ILE A 936 -0.84 -1.15 -10.96
N LEU A 937 0.42 -0.80 -11.18
CA LEU A 937 1.42 -1.74 -11.67
C LEU A 937 1.95 -2.59 -10.52
N PRO A 938 1.89 -3.92 -10.60
CA PRO A 938 2.31 -4.81 -9.50
C PRO A 938 3.77 -4.64 -9.07
N ILE A 939 4.64 -4.24 -10.01
CA ILE A 939 6.09 -4.11 -9.77
C ILE A 939 6.42 -2.80 -9.03
N VAL A 940 5.72 -1.71 -9.36
CA VAL A 940 6.07 -0.36 -8.88
C VAL A 940 5.21 0.07 -7.69
N ASN A 941 4.13 -0.66 -7.40
CA ASN A 941 3.14 -0.38 -6.35
C ASN A 941 2.65 1.08 -6.30
N ALA A 942 2.68 1.76 -7.44
CA ALA A 942 2.22 3.13 -7.61
C ALA A 942 1.13 3.19 -8.69
N PRO A 943 0.08 4.00 -8.50
CA PRO A 943 -0.97 4.13 -9.50
C PRO A 943 -0.48 4.97 -10.69
N PHE A 944 -0.56 4.39 -11.85
CA PHE A 944 -0.52 5.12 -13.12
C PHE A 944 -1.86 5.76 -13.37
N ARG A 945 -1.88 7.04 -13.70
CA ARG A 945 -3.08 7.82 -13.93
C ARG A 945 -2.99 8.52 -15.28
N ILE A 946 -4.02 8.35 -16.09
CA ILE A 946 -4.21 9.08 -17.35
C ILE A 946 -5.52 9.84 -17.19
N PHE A 947 -5.49 11.15 -17.33
CA PHE A 947 -6.68 11.94 -17.21
C PHE A 947 -6.83 12.99 -18.30
N TYR A 948 -8.09 13.26 -18.65
CA TYR A 948 -8.50 14.38 -19.48
C TYR A 948 -9.34 15.32 -18.63
N ALA A 949 -8.94 16.58 -18.62
CA ALA A 949 -9.55 17.63 -17.82
C ALA A 949 -10.05 18.78 -18.73
N TYR A 950 -11.25 19.27 -18.44
CA TYR A 950 -11.82 20.49 -19.00
C TYR A 950 -11.96 21.51 -17.89
N ASN A 951 -11.42 22.72 -18.09
CA ASN A 951 -11.33 23.79 -17.10
C ASN A 951 -12.34 24.90 -17.44
N PRO A 952 -13.60 24.83 -16.94
CA PRO A 952 -14.62 25.85 -17.22
C PRO A 952 -14.31 27.17 -16.53
N LEU A 953 -13.80 27.13 -15.29
CA LEU A 953 -13.37 28.29 -14.53
C LEU A 953 -11.83 28.34 -14.54
N ARG A 954 -11.29 29.36 -15.19
CA ARG A 954 -9.86 29.57 -15.37
C ARG A 954 -9.54 31.05 -15.50
N LEU A 955 -8.31 31.44 -15.22
CA LEU A 955 -7.85 32.79 -15.50
C LEU A 955 -7.60 32.95 -17.00
N TYR A 956 -8.29 33.90 -17.61
CA TYR A 956 -8.03 34.38 -18.95
C TYR A 956 -8.22 35.87 -18.95
N LYS A 957 -7.11 36.61 -18.83
CA LYS A 957 -7.12 38.08 -18.65
C LYS A 957 -5.87 38.69 -19.25
N SER A 958 -6.05 39.82 -19.87
CA SER A 958 -4.95 40.74 -20.12
C SER A 958 -4.63 41.49 -18.81
N LEU A 959 -3.39 41.43 -18.38
CA LEU A 959 -2.90 42.11 -17.17
C LEU A 959 -2.17 43.34 -17.64
N PRO A 960 -2.68 44.53 -17.30
CA PRO A 960 -1.94 45.74 -17.62
C PRO A 960 -0.63 45.74 -16.84
N GLN A 961 0.42 46.15 -17.54
CA GLN A 961 1.68 46.43 -16.89
C GLN A 961 1.67 47.89 -16.45
N GLU A 962 2.01 48.12 -15.18
CA GLU A 962 2.08 49.49 -14.62
C GLU A 962 3.53 49.92 -14.55
N PHE A 963 3.79 51.16 -14.89
CA PHE A 963 5.06 51.80 -14.57
C PHE A 963 5.07 52.23 -13.10
N ALA A 964 6.26 52.29 -12.49
CA ALA A 964 6.41 52.68 -11.09
C ALA A 964 6.26 54.20 -10.90
N THR A 965 6.12 54.93 -11.97
CA THR A 965 5.86 56.38 -12.00
C THR A 965 4.76 56.69 -13.05
N ASP A 966 4.25 57.91 -13.03
CA ASP A 966 3.28 58.35 -14.03
C ASP A 966 3.89 58.37 -15.45
N PRO A 967 3.10 58.29 -16.54
CA PRO A 967 3.62 58.25 -17.89
C PRO A 967 4.44 59.46 -18.31
N ALA A 968 4.12 60.66 -17.80
CA ALA A 968 4.87 61.87 -18.14
C ALA A 968 6.27 61.85 -17.47
N THR A 969 6.33 61.54 -16.20
CA THR A 969 7.60 61.33 -15.48
C THR A 969 8.41 60.19 -16.11
N PHE A 970 7.76 59.07 -16.52
CA PHE A 970 8.45 57.94 -17.19
C PHE A 970 9.11 58.42 -18.49
N LYS A 971 8.41 59.23 -19.30
CA LYS A 971 8.99 59.83 -20.51
C LYS A 971 10.21 60.69 -20.18
N ASN A 972 10.13 61.54 -19.14
CA ASN A 972 11.21 62.44 -18.76
C ASN A 972 12.46 61.75 -18.18
N LEU A 973 12.42 60.44 -17.97
CA LEU A 973 13.59 59.62 -17.57
C LEU A 973 14.63 59.46 -18.67
N PHE A 974 14.31 59.80 -19.92
CA PHE A 974 15.16 59.61 -21.10
C PHE A 974 15.76 60.93 -21.54
N PRO A 975 16.99 60.95 -22.10
CA PRO A 975 17.70 62.24 -22.45
C PRO A 975 17.21 62.77 -23.79
N PHE A 976 15.94 63.10 -23.93
CA PHE A 976 15.34 63.51 -25.21
C PHE A 976 15.96 64.82 -25.79
N GLN A 977 16.47 65.71 -24.96
CA GLN A 977 17.10 66.97 -25.44
C GLN A 977 18.52 66.75 -25.96
N SER A 978 19.31 65.91 -25.32
CA SER A 978 20.72 65.71 -25.61
C SER A 978 21.01 64.53 -26.54
N ALA A 979 20.07 63.51 -26.60
CA ALA A 979 20.16 62.31 -27.47
C ALA A 979 18.80 61.94 -28.07
N PRO A 980 18.15 62.83 -28.82
CA PRO A 980 16.73 62.71 -29.18
C PRO A 980 16.42 61.42 -29.96
N GLY A 981 17.23 61.03 -30.91
CA GLY A 981 17.02 59.80 -31.68
C GLY A 981 17.19 58.53 -30.87
N ALA A 982 18.30 58.41 -30.15
CA ALA A 982 18.59 57.29 -29.28
C ALA A 982 17.60 57.23 -28.09
N ALA A 983 17.27 58.38 -27.51
CA ALA A 983 16.30 58.48 -26.42
C ALA A 983 14.89 58.01 -26.85
N ALA A 984 14.43 58.45 -28.03
CA ALA A 984 13.14 58.08 -28.59
C ALA A 984 13.07 56.57 -28.85
N TYR A 985 14.10 56.00 -29.45
CA TYR A 985 14.17 54.56 -29.69
C TYR A 985 14.21 53.74 -28.40
N THR A 986 15.09 54.12 -27.43
CA THR A 986 15.19 53.45 -26.13
C THR A 986 13.90 53.57 -25.34
N TYR A 987 13.21 54.70 -25.41
CA TYR A 987 11.90 54.90 -24.79
C TYR A 987 10.85 53.96 -25.37
N GLN A 988 10.81 53.82 -26.69
CA GLN A 988 9.89 52.85 -27.36
C GLN A 988 10.21 51.42 -26.97
N GLN A 989 11.47 51.04 -26.90
CA GLN A 989 11.89 49.77 -26.36
C GLN A 989 11.44 49.57 -24.91
N ALA A 990 11.61 50.61 -24.06
CA ALA A 990 11.17 50.54 -22.68
C ALA A 990 9.65 50.30 -22.57
N ILE A 991 8.85 51.01 -23.35
CA ILE A 991 7.40 50.79 -23.42
C ILE A 991 7.08 49.36 -23.93
N GLN A 992 7.77 48.94 -24.96
CA GLN A 992 7.54 47.57 -25.50
C GLN A 992 7.89 46.50 -24.49
N PHE A 993 8.97 46.66 -23.71
CA PHE A 993 9.39 45.63 -22.74
C PHE A 993 8.67 45.74 -21.39
N TYR A 994 8.34 46.95 -20.93
CA TYR A 994 7.82 47.18 -19.57
C TYR A 994 6.41 47.78 -19.53
N GLY A 995 5.86 48.20 -20.66
CA GLY A 995 4.51 48.76 -20.80
C GLY A 995 3.53 47.83 -21.54
N ALA A 996 3.98 46.72 -22.08
CA ALA A 996 3.10 45.78 -22.79
C ALA A 996 2.24 44.96 -21.83
N ASP A 997 0.98 44.77 -22.19
CA ASP A 997 0.07 43.93 -21.45
C ASP A 997 0.50 42.47 -21.49
N TYR A 998 0.42 41.79 -20.35
CA TYR A 998 0.59 40.34 -20.28
C TYR A 998 -0.74 39.65 -20.38
N VAL A 999 -0.87 38.76 -21.35
CA VAL A 999 -2.05 37.87 -21.47
C VAL A 999 -1.80 36.58 -20.71
N LEU A 1000 -2.41 36.45 -19.54
CA LEU A 1000 -2.45 35.21 -18.79
C LEU A 1000 -3.57 34.31 -19.31
N ARG A 1001 -3.20 33.19 -19.87
CA ARG A 1001 -4.13 32.22 -20.43
C ARG A 1001 -3.85 30.85 -19.83
N GLU A 1002 -4.64 30.49 -18.83
CA GLU A 1002 -4.62 29.11 -18.30
C GLU A 1002 -5.27 28.12 -19.30
N PRO A 1003 -4.87 26.85 -19.33
CA PRO A 1003 -5.35 25.87 -20.29
C PRO A 1003 -6.85 25.62 -20.12
N ARG A 1004 -7.59 25.49 -21.24
CA ARG A 1004 -9.02 25.12 -21.24
C ARG A 1004 -9.22 23.62 -21.19
N LYS A 1005 -8.32 22.88 -21.82
CA LYS A 1005 -8.33 21.42 -21.91
C LYS A 1005 -6.93 20.92 -21.63
N THR A 1006 -6.83 19.84 -20.86
CA THR A 1006 -5.53 19.26 -20.52
C THR A 1006 -5.65 17.76 -20.57
N PHE A 1007 -4.70 17.12 -21.22
CA PHE A 1007 -4.52 15.69 -21.18
C PHE A 1007 -3.17 15.43 -20.50
N ARG A 1008 -3.17 14.61 -19.45
CA ARG A 1008 -1.93 14.32 -18.70
C ARG A 1008 -1.84 12.87 -18.31
N PHE A 1009 -0.59 12.48 -18.18
CA PHE A 1009 -0.15 11.22 -17.64
C PHE A 1009 0.66 11.51 -16.37
N THR A 1010 0.40 10.80 -15.29
CA THR A 1010 1.13 10.96 -14.03
C THR A 1010 1.21 9.64 -13.27
N VAL A 1011 2.21 9.51 -12.42
CA VAL A 1011 2.36 8.41 -11.47
C VAL A 1011 2.35 9.00 -10.07
N ALA A 1012 1.17 9.17 -9.56
CA ALA A 1012 0.94 9.71 -8.21
C ALA A 1012 -0.42 9.24 -7.68
N THR A 1013 -0.55 9.11 -6.39
CA THR A 1013 -1.86 8.86 -5.77
C THR A 1013 -2.76 10.08 -5.92
N THR A 1014 -4.05 9.89 -6.16
CA THR A 1014 -5.08 10.90 -5.86
C THR A 1014 -5.22 11.06 -4.35
N PHE A 1015 -6.13 11.85 -3.90
CA PHE A 1015 -6.42 11.98 -2.47
C PHE A 1015 -6.98 10.71 -1.84
#